data_44a194b785127c420b7eb299291d3830
#
_entry.id   44a194b785127c420b7eb299291d3830
#
_cell.length_a   1.000
_cell.length_b   1.000
_cell.length_c   1.000
_cell.angle_alpha   90.00
_cell.angle_beta   90.00
_cell.angle_gamma   90.00
#
_symmetry.space_group_name_H-M   'P 1'
#
loop_
_entity.id
_entity.type
_entity.pdbx_description
1 polymer ?
#
loop_
_entity_poly.entity_id
_entity_poly.type
_entity_poly.pdbx_seq_one_letter_code
_entity_poly.pdbx_strand_id
1 'polypeptide(L)'
;MEMIITQRWTPREIDAVLDRVLLTVEKPGRYTGGEHNQVVNDWEAASIRVALAFPDIYELGMSNLGLATLYDILNRRAGILCERTYCPWSDMEAVMRREGLPLYSLETHHPLHEFDLIGISLPYEQLYSNVLNLLDLGGVPVRAAERDVNHPIVLAGGHATYNPEPMADFIDAFAIGEGEEVIVEVARCIEQWKREHPERSGGRASTSLHSAQHALAVESKEARSDLLRRLARIDGVYVPSLYEVAYHLDGTIERVQPIEPELPARVSKRIVPVLPPPITKFIVPYIDISHNRAPIEIMRGCTRGCRFCHAGMVTRPVRERKVDEVLAAVEDIMRETGFEEIALLSLSSSDYTRVKELSRAIGEKFAGQHLSVSLPSLRIESASADLMEALKDNRRGGFTFAPEAATEHMRRVINKFIPTPQVIETTREVFSRGWRTIKLYFMIGHPSETLEDVQAIVDLAKAVLREGRKLHGNAAQVNIGASTFIPKPHTPFQWVPLDEAENTLAKQQLLRRELRGPGLKVSWSRPEESLLEAFLSRGDRRLGPVIYRAWQLGAKFDAWMEHYNQNAWQQALDEQGLDPNWYARRPRLLDEVFPWDHIDIGVTKKFLLQDFLWSADGKTRVDCREQCFACGILPKFKQMRMGTEPDAWECPEVKPYDRRGSKPVSVNDVIPLQVVSQSD
;
A
#
# COMPACT_ATOMS: atom_id res chain seq x y z
N MET A 1 -12.69 -3.13 24.36
CA MET A 1 -12.22 -3.10 25.77
C MET A 1 -10.71 -3.21 25.71
N GLU A 2 -10.02 -2.18 26.14
CA GLU A 2 -8.56 -2.11 26.08
C GLU A 2 -7.94 -3.24 26.92
N MET A 3 -6.84 -3.81 26.42
CA MET A 3 -6.15 -4.90 27.08
C MET A 3 -5.26 -4.35 28.21
N ILE A 4 -5.52 -4.76 29.43
CA ILE A 4 -4.68 -4.39 30.57
C ILE A 4 -3.67 -5.51 30.82
N ILE A 5 -2.40 -5.28 30.48
CA ILE A 5 -1.31 -6.20 30.79
C ILE A 5 -0.93 -5.98 32.26
N THR A 6 -1.34 -6.91 33.12
CA THR A 6 -1.17 -6.80 34.57
C THR A 6 0.12 -7.42 35.09
N GLN A 7 0.82 -8.21 34.28
CA GLN A 7 2.07 -8.89 34.65
C GLN A 7 3.13 -8.73 33.56
N ARG A 8 4.39 -8.87 33.94
CA ARG A 8 5.49 -9.00 32.96
C ARG A 8 5.48 -10.41 32.39
N TRP A 9 5.52 -10.52 31.08
CA TRP A 9 5.58 -11.78 30.37
C TRP A 9 7.01 -12.06 29.88
N THR A 10 7.48 -13.27 30.07
CA THR A 10 8.72 -13.78 29.48
C THR A 10 8.40 -14.67 28.29
N PRO A 11 9.30 -14.83 27.32
CA PRO A 11 9.12 -15.77 26.21
C PRO A 11 8.71 -17.18 26.65
N ARG A 12 9.30 -17.71 27.73
CA ARG A 12 8.96 -19.03 28.27
C ARG A 12 7.53 -19.12 28.79
N GLU A 13 7.01 -18.06 29.39
CA GLU A 13 5.61 -18.03 29.84
C GLU A 13 4.66 -17.94 28.66
N ILE A 14 5.03 -17.20 27.61
CA ILE A 14 4.29 -17.16 26.34
C ILE A 14 4.25 -18.55 25.72
N ASP A 15 5.41 -19.23 25.59
CA ASP A 15 5.50 -20.60 25.07
C ASP A 15 4.59 -21.57 25.85
N ALA A 16 4.61 -21.50 27.18
CA ALA A 16 3.79 -22.36 28.02
C ALA A 16 2.28 -22.12 27.84
N VAL A 17 1.86 -20.91 27.48
CA VAL A 17 0.46 -20.64 27.12
C VAL A 17 0.19 -21.18 25.71
N LEU A 18 1.06 -20.93 24.75
CA LEU A 18 0.91 -21.37 23.37
C LEU A 18 0.77 -22.90 23.30
N ASP A 19 1.57 -23.66 24.03
CA ASP A 19 1.48 -25.13 24.11
C ASP A 19 0.07 -25.63 24.48
N ARG A 20 -0.66 -24.84 25.30
CA ARG A 20 -2.02 -25.20 25.73
C ARG A 20 -3.11 -24.75 24.77
N VAL A 21 -2.92 -23.61 24.10
CA VAL A 21 -4.01 -22.95 23.38
C VAL A 21 -3.95 -23.12 21.87
N LEU A 22 -2.78 -23.40 21.29
CA LEU A 22 -2.62 -23.48 19.82
C LEU A 22 -3.54 -24.49 19.15
N LEU A 23 -3.88 -25.60 19.83
CA LEU A 23 -4.81 -26.59 19.29
C LEU A 23 -6.29 -26.15 19.33
N THR A 24 -6.58 -25.00 19.95
CA THR A 24 -7.94 -24.43 20.05
C THR A 24 -8.24 -23.35 19.04
N VAL A 25 -7.24 -22.96 18.22
CA VAL A 25 -7.35 -21.89 17.21
C VAL A 25 -7.21 -22.44 15.80
N GLU A 26 -7.77 -21.72 14.84
CA GLU A 26 -7.54 -22.01 13.42
C GLU A 26 -6.08 -21.72 13.06
N LYS A 27 -5.50 -22.62 12.26
CA LYS A 27 -4.15 -22.49 11.73
C LYS A 27 -3.10 -22.09 12.80
N PRO A 28 -2.78 -22.99 13.73
CA PRO A 28 -1.74 -22.74 14.77
C PRO A 28 -0.42 -22.21 14.21
N GLY A 29 -0.03 -22.62 13.00
CA GLY A 29 1.19 -22.18 12.34
C GLY A 29 1.29 -20.67 12.04
N ARG A 30 0.22 -19.89 12.26
CA ARG A 30 0.29 -18.44 12.23
C ARG A 30 1.08 -17.85 13.40
N TYR A 31 1.24 -18.61 14.49
CA TYR A 31 1.62 -18.10 15.81
C TYR A 31 2.87 -18.76 16.39
N THR A 32 3.46 -19.72 15.68
CA THR A 32 4.53 -20.58 16.24
C THR A 32 5.94 -20.11 15.91
N GLY A 33 6.15 -19.34 14.84
CA GLY A 33 7.52 -19.07 14.34
C GLY A 33 8.31 -20.34 14.00
N GLY A 34 9.62 -20.26 14.04
CA GLY A 34 10.52 -21.37 13.78
C GLY A 34 10.70 -21.76 12.31
N GLU A 35 10.27 -20.92 11.39
CA GLU A 35 10.27 -21.21 9.95
C GLU A 35 11.71 -21.25 9.39
N HIS A 36 11.88 -22.00 8.32
CA HIS A 36 13.15 -22.05 7.59
C HIS A 36 13.57 -20.66 7.09
N ASN A 37 14.85 -20.33 7.25
CA ASN A 37 15.44 -19.01 6.99
C ASN A 37 15.01 -17.87 7.94
N GLN A 38 14.26 -18.16 8.99
CA GLN A 38 14.03 -17.19 10.06
C GLN A 38 15.38 -16.80 10.71
N VAL A 39 15.56 -15.52 10.99
CA VAL A 39 16.78 -15.02 11.64
C VAL A 39 16.52 -14.81 13.12
N VAL A 40 17.16 -15.60 13.95
CA VAL A 40 17.10 -15.44 15.43
C VAL A 40 18.42 -14.90 15.92
N ASN A 41 18.43 -13.65 16.34
CA ASN A 41 19.58 -12.97 16.92
C ASN A 41 19.51 -13.00 18.45
N ASP A 42 20.66 -12.82 19.11
CA ASP A 42 20.71 -12.71 20.56
C ASP A 42 20.04 -11.41 21.04
N TRP A 43 18.97 -11.57 21.80
CA TRP A 43 18.19 -10.46 22.34
C TRP A 43 18.99 -9.51 23.22
N GLU A 44 19.84 -10.07 24.09
CA GLU A 44 20.67 -9.28 25.03
C GLU A 44 21.85 -8.59 24.35
N ALA A 45 22.35 -9.15 23.26
CA ALA A 45 23.46 -8.57 22.51
C ALA A 45 23.00 -7.46 21.54
N ALA A 46 21.69 -7.35 21.28
CA ALA A 46 21.16 -6.33 20.38
C ALA A 46 21.22 -4.93 21.01
N SER A 47 21.79 -3.97 20.28
CA SER A 47 21.79 -2.55 20.70
C SER A 47 20.47 -1.85 20.40
N ILE A 48 19.71 -2.36 19.42
CA ILE A 48 18.35 -1.93 19.11
C ILE A 48 17.50 -3.11 18.64
N ARG A 49 16.26 -3.14 19.12
CA ARG A 49 15.27 -4.19 18.87
C ARG A 49 14.11 -3.61 18.06
N VAL A 50 13.86 -4.18 16.89
CA VAL A 50 12.85 -3.71 15.93
C VAL A 50 11.81 -4.82 15.73
N ALA A 51 10.54 -4.51 15.94
CA ALA A 51 9.42 -5.36 15.53
C ALA A 51 8.85 -4.84 14.21
N LEU A 52 8.88 -5.63 13.16
CA LEU A 52 8.16 -5.34 11.92
C LEU A 52 6.77 -5.94 11.99
N ALA A 53 5.76 -5.08 11.95
CA ALA A 53 4.36 -5.46 12.10
C ALA A 53 3.59 -5.28 10.78
N PHE A 54 2.80 -6.29 10.43
CA PHE A 54 1.81 -6.17 9.38
C PHE A 54 0.41 -6.27 10.02
N PRO A 55 -0.43 -5.22 9.92
CA PRO A 55 -1.70 -5.15 10.63
C PRO A 55 -2.82 -5.94 9.93
N ASP A 56 -2.53 -7.16 9.51
CA ASP A 56 -3.47 -8.16 9.02
C ASP A 56 -2.88 -9.55 9.36
N ILE A 57 -3.57 -10.61 8.94
CA ILE A 57 -3.17 -11.98 9.26
C ILE A 57 -1.82 -12.36 8.65
N TYR A 58 -1.21 -13.38 9.23
CA TYR A 58 0.07 -13.95 8.84
C TYR A 58 0.18 -14.21 7.33
N GLU A 59 -0.85 -14.80 6.69
CA GLU A 59 -0.80 -15.19 5.27
C GLU A 59 -0.66 -13.99 4.33
N LEU A 60 -1.25 -12.83 4.69
CA LEU A 60 -1.10 -11.59 3.92
C LEU A 60 0.24 -10.91 4.21
N GLY A 61 0.63 -10.87 5.49
CA GLY A 61 1.89 -10.25 5.90
C GLY A 61 3.12 -10.98 5.36
N MET A 62 3.14 -12.32 5.42
CA MET A 62 4.20 -13.14 4.85
C MET A 62 4.32 -13.03 3.33
N SER A 63 3.23 -12.68 2.66
CA SER A 63 3.22 -12.43 1.21
C SER A 63 3.69 -11.02 0.84
N ASN A 64 3.99 -10.13 1.81
CA ASN A 64 4.37 -8.75 1.57
C ASN A 64 5.88 -8.62 1.33
N LEU A 65 6.28 -8.33 0.08
CA LEU A 65 7.69 -8.17 -0.29
C LEU A 65 8.36 -7.00 0.46
N GLY A 66 7.65 -5.90 0.74
CA GLY A 66 8.19 -4.76 1.46
C GLY A 66 8.62 -5.13 2.88
N LEU A 67 7.76 -5.87 3.61
CA LEU A 67 8.10 -6.38 4.94
C LEU A 67 9.32 -7.30 4.90
N ALA A 68 9.35 -8.26 3.96
CA ALA A 68 10.46 -9.18 3.78
C ALA A 68 11.78 -8.44 3.46
N THR A 69 11.70 -7.39 2.62
CA THR A 69 12.86 -6.54 2.28
C THR A 69 13.42 -5.82 3.50
N LEU A 70 12.56 -5.20 4.30
CA LEU A 70 13.01 -4.49 5.51
C LEU A 70 13.57 -5.45 6.56
N TYR A 71 12.96 -6.63 6.72
CA TYR A 71 13.45 -7.68 7.61
C TYR A 71 14.86 -8.14 7.24
N ASP A 72 15.11 -8.42 5.97
CA ASP A 72 16.42 -8.82 5.45
C ASP A 72 17.47 -7.71 5.64
N ILE A 73 17.11 -6.46 5.29
CA ILE A 73 18.01 -5.30 5.43
C ILE A 73 18.42 -5.06 6.88
N LEU A 74 17.48 -5.11 7.81
CA LEU A 74 17.74 -4.84 9.22
C LEU A 74 18.58 -5.96 9.85
N ASN A 75 18.26 -7.24 9.60
CA ASN A 75 18.96 -8.36 10.17
C ASN A 75 20.38 -8.57 9.61
N ARG A 76 20.71 -7.96 8.47
CA ARG A 76 22.09 -7.90 7.98
C ARG A 76 22.95 -6.82 8.65
N ARG A 77 22.38 -5.98 9.53
CA ARG A 77 23.08 -4.87 10.20
C ARG A 77 23.51 -5.26 11.59
N ALA A 78 24.82 -5.12 11.87
CA ALA A 78 25.35 -5.42 13.18
C ALA A 78 24.65 -4.60 14.29
N GLY A 79 24.30 -5.25 15.38
CA GLY A 79 23.64 -4.65 16.55
C GLY A 79 22.16 -4.39 16.37
N ILE A 80 21.56 -4.64 15.22
CA ILE A 80 20.11 -4.58 15.02
C ILE A 80 19.54 -5.99 15.09
N LEU A 81 18.52 -6.16 15.95
CA LEU A 81 17.66 -7.33 15.96
C LEU A 81 16.33 -6.93 15.35
N CYS A 82 15.85 -7.69 14.37
CA CYS A 82 14.57 -7.43 13.72
C CYS A 82 13.71 -8.70 13.72
N GLU A 83 12.50 -8.61 14.27
CA GLU A 83 11.54 -9.70 14.40
C GLU A 83 10.20 -9.32 13.80
N ARG A 84 9.35 -10.33 13.48
CA ARG A 84 8.07 -10.12 12.82
C ARG A 84 6.90 -10.33 13.76
N THR A 85 5.83 -9.58 13.53
CA THR A 85 4.54 -9.82 14.17
C THR A 85 3.40 -9.51 13.21
N TYR A 86 2.26 -10.15 13.42
CA TYR A 86 1.06 -10.03 12.60
C TYR A 86 -0.16 -9.85 13.48
N CYS A 87 -1.24 -9.26 12.94
CA CYS A 87 -2.49 -9.17 13.66
C CYS A 87 -3.07 -10.57 13.86
N PRO A 88 -3.38 -11.01 15.10
CA PRO A 88 -3.97 -12.31 15.32
C PRO A 88 -5.41 -12.35 14.81
N TRP A 89 -5.81 -13.50 14.25
CA TRP A 89 -7.21 -13.71 13.86
C TRP A 89 -8.12 -13.69 15.07
N SER A 90 -9.41 -13.51 14.86
CA SER A 90 -10.41 -13.28 15.93
C SER A 90 -10.45 -14.36 17.02
N ASP A 91 -10.19 -15.62 16.68
CA ASP A 91 -10.13 -16.73 17.62
C ASP A 91 -8.92 -16.65 18.55
N MET A 92 -7.74 -16.40 17.98
CA MET A 92 -6.51 -16.22 18.76
C MET A 92 -6.56 -14.92 19.58
N GLU A 93 -7.11 -13.84 19.04
CA GLU A 93 -7.34 -12.62 19.80
C GLU A 93 -8.22 -12.88 21.03
N ALA A 94 -9.30 -13.65 20.89
CA ALA A 94 -10.16 -14.00 22.02
C ALA A 94 -9.39 -14.81 23.08
N VAL A 95 -8.49 -15.70 22.67
CA VAL A 95 -7.59 -16.43 23.57
C VAL A 95 -6.64 -15.47 24.27
N MET A 96 -5.96 -14.59 23.52
CA MET A 96 -5.00 -13.63 24.08
C MET A 96 -5.66 -12.74 25.14
N ARG A 97 -6.84 -12.20 24.86
CA ARG A 97 -7.59 -11.38 25.84
C ARG A 97 -8.02 -12.16 27.08
N ARG A 98 -8.42 -13.42 26.93
CA ARG A 98 -8.83 -14.30 28.05
C ARG A 98 -7.66 -14.66 28.95
N GLU A 99 -6.51 -15.02 28.36
CA GLU A 99 -5.31 -15.43 29.10
C GLU A 99 -4.47 -14.22 29.56
N GLY A 100 -4.79 -13.00 29.14
CA GLY A 100 -3.95 -11.80 29.35
C GLY A 100 -2.62 -11.88 28.59
N LEU A 101 -2.54 -12.69 27.52
CA LEU A 101 -1.35 -12.92 26.72
C LEU A 101 -1.11 -11.73 25.78
N PRO A 102 0.02 -11.00 25.91
CA PRO A 102 0.33 -9.90 24.98
C PRO A 102 0.65 -10.42 23.59
N LEU A 103 0.47 -9.56 22.57
CA LEU A 103 1.00 -9.83 21.24
C LEU A 103 2.54 -9.82 21.29
N TYR A 104 3.13 -10.78 20.60
CA TYR A 104 4.55 -11.10 20.62
C TYR A 104 5.13 -11.26 19.22
N SER A 105 6.46 -11.28 19.11
CA SER A 105 7.20 -11.55 17.89
C SER A 105 7.28 -13.06 17.62
N LEU A 106 7.40 -13.44 16.33
CA LEU A 106 7.47 -14.85 15.94
C LEU A 106 8.86 -15.49 16.12
N GLU A 107 9.93 -14.70 16.19
CA GLU A 107 11.29 -15.20 16.27
C GLU A 107 11.65 -15.67 17.69
N THR A 108 11.40 -14.82 18.69
CA THR A 108 11.83 -15.08 20.08
C THR A 108 10.70 -15.00 21.10
N HIS A 109 9.47 -14.76 20.64
CA HIS A 109 8.26 -14.60 21.45
C HIS A 109 8.36 -13.50 22.54
N HIS A 110 9.15 -12.44 22.28
CA HIS A 110 9.14 -11.28 23.16
C HIS A 110 7.88 -10.43 22.94
N PRO A 111 7.26 -9.91 24.02
CA PRO A 111 6.13 -9.01 23.94
C PRO A 111 6.44 -7.76 23.11
N LEU A 112 5.47 -7.28 22.34
CA LEU A 112 5.67 -6.16 21.43
C LEU A 112 6.11 -4.86 22.12
N HIS A 113 5.65 -4.61 23.36
CA HIS A 113 6.05 -3.45 24.15
C HIS A 113 7.50 -3.48 24.67
N GLU A 114 8.23 -4.59 24.52
CA GLU A 114 9.65 -4.69 24.91
C GLU A 114 10.62 -4.26 23.79
N PHE A 115 10.11 -4.03 22.58
CA PHE A 115 10.91 -3.52 21.47
C PHE A 115 11.18 -2.01 21.60
N ASP A 116 12.20 -1.53 20.89
CA ASP A 116 12.55 -0.10 20.84
C ASP A 116 11.79 0.62 19.71
N LEU A 117 11.53 -0.10 18.62
CA LEU A 117 10.88 0.40 17.42
C LEU A 117 9.86 -0.64 16.92
N ILE A 118 8.64 -0.19 16.66
CA ILE A 118 7.63 -0.97 15.95
C ILE A 118 7.45 -0.33 14.56
N GLY A 119 7.88 -1.03 13.52
CA GLY A 119 7.68 -0.63 12.13
C GLY A 119 6.43 -1.25 11.54
N ILE A 120 5.41 -0.44 11.28
CA ILE A 120 4.10 -0.89 10.76
C ILE A 120 4.03 -0.67 9.26
N SER A 121 3.73 -1.73 8.50
CA SER A 121 3.46 -1.63 7.07
C SER A 121 2.00 -1.29 6.82
N LEU A 122 1.71 -0.15 6.20
CA LEU A 122 0.37 0.35 5.86
C LEU A 122 0.18 0.44 4.34
N PRO A 123 -0.12 -0.66 3.65
CA PRO A 123 -0.34 -0.64 2.21
C PRO A 123 -1.67 -0.01 1.78
N TYR A 124 -2.70 -0.01 2.62
CA TYR A 124 -4.03 0.56 2.37
C TYR A 124 -4.77 0.91 3.66
N GLU A 125 -5.80 1.72 3.55
CA GLU A 125 -6.42 2.43 4.66
C GLU A 125 -7.35 1.56 5.54
N GLN A 126 -7.96 0.48 4.98
CA GLN A 126 -8.82 -0.43 5.75
C GLN A 126 -8.07 -1.20 6.86
N LEU A 127 -6.75 -1.02 6.96
CA LEU A 127 -5.93 -1.58 8.04
C LEU A 127 -5.87 -0.70 9.29
N TYR A 128 -6.43 0.50 9.28
CA TYR A 128 -6.28 1.46 10.37
C TYR A 128 -6.80 0.94 11.71
N SER A 129 -7.99 0.34 11.73
CA SER A 129 -8.55 -0.29 12.94
C SER A 129 -7.69 -1.45 13.45
N ASN A 130 -7.08 -2.23 12.55
CA ASN A 130 -6.19 -3.32 12.90
C ASN A 130 -4.88 -2.82 13.54
N VAL A 131 -4.38 -1.63 13.15
CA VAL A 131 -3.22 -1.00 13.82
C VAL A 131 -3.52 -0.75 15.28
N LEU A 132 -4.68 -0.19 15.59
CA LEU A 132 -5.08 0.08 16.97
C LEU A 132 -5.18 -1.22 17.76
N ASN A 133 -5.78 -2.25 17.15
CA ASN A 133 -5.91 -3.57 17.77
C ASN A 133 -4.54 -4.24 18.05
N LEU A 134 -3.60 -4.09 17.11
CA LEU A 134 -2.23 -4.61 17.23
C LEU A 134 -1.48 -3.92 18.39
N LEU A 135 -1.58 -2.59 18.49
CA LEU A 135 -0.95 -1.82 19.57
C LEU A 135 -1.55 -2.19 20.93
N ASP A 136 -2.87 -2.27 21.02
CA ASP A 136 -3.59 -2.65 22.24
C ASP A 136 -3.18 -4.05 22.73
N LEU A 137 -3.23 -5.05 21.84
CA LEU A 137 -2.79 -6.41 22.16
C LEU A 137 -1.30 -6.48 22.50
N GLY A 138 -0.48 -5.64 21.88
CA GLY A 138 0.95 -5.52 22.17
C GLY A 138 1.30 -4.84 23.49
N GLY A 139 0.29 -4.30 24.20
CA GLY A 139 0.50 -3.56 25.44
C GLY A 139 1.16 -2.19 25.23
N VAL A 140 1.00 -1.63 24.05
CA VAL A 140 1.50 -0.30 23.69
C VAL A 140 0.32 0.68 23.73
N PRO A 141 0.41 1.82 24.43
CA PRO A 141 -0.67 2.80 24.44
C PRO A 141 -1.09 3.15 23.01
N VAL A 142 -2.39 3.04 22.71
CA VAL A 142 -2.91 3.23 21.35
C VAL A 142 -2.65 4.63 20.85
N ARG A 143 -2.89 5.65 21.71
CA ARG A 143 -2.64 7.05 21.36
C ARG A 143 -1.17 7.42 21.56
N ALA A 144 -0.55 8.05 20.57
CA ALA A 144 0.84 8.49 20.61
C ALA A 144 1.11 9.46 21.78
N ALA A 145 0.15 10.33 22.13
CA ALA A 145 0.25 11.28 23.24
C ALA A 145 0.32 10.63 24.64
N GLU A 146 -0.09 9.36 24.75
CA GLU A 146 -0.04 8.58 26.00
C GLU A 146 1.30 7.87 26.20
N ARG A 147 2.15 7.82 25.17
CA ARG A 147 3.48 7.19 25.21
C ARG A 147 4.52 8.10 25.81
N ASP A 148 5.45 7.49 26.53
CA ASP A 148 6.64 8.12 27.10
C ASP A 148 7.91 7.38 26.63
N VAL A 149 9.07 7.66 27.21
CA VAL A 149 10.36 7.05 26.84
C VAL A 149 10.43 5.54 27.05
N ASN A 150 9.55 4.97 27.86
CA ASN A 150 9.52 3.53 28.15
C ASN A 150 8.73 2.75 27.10
N HIS A 151 8.07 3.43 26.19
CA HIS A 151 7.29 2.80 25.12
C HIS A 151 8.07 2.84 23.80
N PRO A 152 7.89 1.82 22.93
CA PRO A 152 8.51 1.82 21.62
C PRO A 152 8.10 3.05 20.80
N ILE A 153 8.96 3.45 19.88
CA ILE A 153 8.57 4.35 18.80
C ILE A 153 7.73 3.57 17.80
N VAL A 154 6.55 4.07 17.46
CA VAL A 154 5.67 3.49 16.45
C VAL A 154 5.86 4.27 15.13
N LEU A 155 6.52 3.61 14.16
CA LEU A 155 6.79 4.12 12.83
C LEU A 155 5.89 3.43 11.81
N ALA A 156 5.19 4.17 10.97
CA ALA A 156 4.41 3.60 9.88
C ALA A 156 5.02 3.93 8.51
N GLY A 157 4.98 2.98 7.59
CA GLY A 157 5.39 3.15 6.19
C GLY A 157 4.44 2.45 5.24
N GLY A 158 4.49 2.75 3.95
CA GLY A 158 3.64 2.14 2.92
C GLY A 158 2.74 3.15 2.19
N HIS A 159 1.91 2.66 1.28
CA HIS A 159 1.16 3.57 0.39
C HIS A 159 0.11 4.43 1.12
N ALA A 160 -0.51 3.95 2.19
CA ALA A 160 -1.48 4.75 2.96
C ALA A 160 -0.82 5.95 3.68
N THR A 161 0.49 5.90 3.93
CA THR A 161 1.21 7.01 4.62
C THR A 161 1.41 8.26 3.76
N TYR A 162 1.08 8.22 2.49
CA TYR A 162 1.05 9.44 1.66
C TYR A 162 -0.11 10.38 2.00
N ASN A 163 -1.08 9.93 2.79
CA ASN A 163 -1.96 10.79 3.58
C ASN A 163 -1.89 10.33 5.04
N PRO A 164 -0.95 10.83 5.84
CA PRO A 164 -0.72 10.35 7.21
C PRO A 164 -1.76 10.87 8.21
N GLU A 165 -2.52 11.92 7.85
CA GLU A 165 -3.33 12.69 8.77
C GLU A 165 -4.42 11.90 9.50
N PRO A 166 -5.15 10.93 8.91
CA PRO A 166 -6.14 10.15 9.64
C PRO A 166 -5.56 9.32 10.80
N MET A 167 -4.26 8.96 10.71
CA MET A 167 -3.56 8.15 11.70
C MET A 167 -2.62 8.96 12.62
N ALA A 168 -2.65 10.30 12.53
CA ALA A 168 -1.75 11.21 13.25
C ALA A 168 -1.81 11.04 14.78
N ASP A 169 -2.96 10.65 15.34
CA ASP A 169 -3.14 10.44 16.78
C ASP A 169 -2.49 9.16 17.30
N PHE A 170 -2.17 8.19 16.41
CA PHE A 170 -1.77 6.82 16.80
C PHE A 170 -0.32 6.50 16.44
N ILE A 171 0.27 7.19 15.49
CA ILE A 171 1.59 6.93 14.96
C ILE A 171 2.55 8.05 15.40
N ASP A 172 3.72 7.68 15.93
CA ASP A 172 4.73 8.65 16.37
C ASP A 172 5.44 9.31 15.19
N ALA A 173 5.72 8.51 14.16
CA ALA A 173 6.41 8.98 12.96
C ALA A 173 5.98 8.18 11.72
N PHE A 174 6.01 8.81 10.54
CA PHE A 174 5.76 8.18 9.26
C PHE A 174 7.01 8.24 8.39
N ALA A 175 7.38 7.10 7.82
CA ALA A 175 8.39 7.01 6.77
C ALA A 175 7.70 7.18 5.41
N ILE A 176 7.90 8.33 4.79
CA ILE A 176 7.28 8.68 3.52
C ILE A 176 8.17 8.24 2.36
N GLY A 177 7.68 7.29 1.57
CA GLY A 177 8.41 6.78 0.41
C GLY A 177 9.00 5.39 0.62
N GLU A 178 10.25 5.21 0.15
CA GLU A 178 10.94 3.93 0.16
C GLU A 178 11.67 3.73 1.49
N GLY A 179 11.42 2.59 2.12
CA GLY A 179 11.79 2.32 3.52
C GLY A 179 13.22 1.83 3.74
N GLU A 180 13.90 1.36 2.72
CA GLU A 180 15.15 0.58 2.81
C GLU A 180 16.29 1.29 3.55
N GLU A 181 16.44 2.59 3.31
CA GLU A 181 17.46 3.41 3.98
C GLU A 181 16.90 4.06 5.25
N VAL A 182 15.71 4.63 5.16
CA VAL A 182 15.13 5.43 6.25
C VAL A 182 14.88 4.60 7.51
N ILE A 183 14.49 3.32 7.38
CA ILE A 183 14.29 2.45 8.55
C ILE A 183 15.59 2.22 9.33
N VAL A 184 16.72 2.11 8.62
CA VAL A 184 18.04 1.97 9.23
C VAL A 184 18.46 3.27 9.90
N GLU A 185 18.23 4.42 9.25
CA GLU A 185 18.52 5.74 9.82
C GLU A 185 17.70 5.99 11.10
N VAL A 186 16.40 5.65 11.09
CA VAL A 186 15.53 5.74 12.28
C VAL A 186 16.04 4.84 13.41
N ALA A 187 16.34 3.56 13.11
CA ALA A 187 16.87 2.62 14.09
C ALA A 187 18.18 3.14 14.71
N ARG A 188 19.10 3.65 13.89
CA ARG A 188 20.37 4.22 14.38
C ARG A 188 20.19 5.51 15.18
N CYS A 189 19.22 6.34 14.82
CA CYS A 189 18.87 7.54 15.60
C CYS A 189 18.39 7.16 17.01
N ILE A 190 17.52 6.16 17.14
CA ILE A 190 17.03 5.64 18.41
C ILE A 190 18.20 5.01 19.21
N GLU A 191 19.03 4.20 18.58
CA GLU A 191 20.21 3.59 19.20
C GLU A 191 21.15 4.64 19.77
N GLN A 192 21.45 5.68 18.99
CA GLN A 192 22.31 6.78 19.44
C GLN A 192 21.69 7.52 20.61
N TRP A 193 20.41 7.84 20.52
CA TRP A 193 19.66 8.50 21.59
C TRP A 193 19.70 7.70 22.90
N LYS A 194 19.51 6.37 22.85
CA LYS A 194 19.62 5.47 24.00
C LYS A 194 21.01 5.49 24.63
N ARG A 195 22.07 5.54 23.86
CA ARG A 195 23.45 5.63 24.37
C ARG A 195 23.74 6.97 25.07
N GLU A 196 23.12 8.04 24.63
CA GLU A 196 23.23 9.38 25.23
C GLU A 196 22.40 9.50 26.54
N HIS A 197 21.39 8.61 26.74
CA HIS A 197 20.49 8.60 27.88
C HIS A 197 20.43 7.22 28.56
N PRO A 198 21.56 6.69 29.05
CA PRO A 198 21.64 5.31 29.57
C PRO A 198 20.76 5.09 30.82
N GLU A 199 20.53 6.12 31.64
CA GLU A 199 19.63 6.08 32.80
C GLU A 199 18.17 5.85 32.44
N ARG A 200 17.80 6.05 31.18
CA ARG A 200 16.44 5.93 30.64
C ARG A 200 16.24 4.66 29.81
N SER A 201 17.33 3.94 29.53
CA SER A 201 17.32 2.72 28.72
C SER A 201 17.25 1.41 29.52
N GLY A 202 17.34 1.47 30.85
CA GLY A 202 17.31 0.34 31.75
C GLY A 202 16.04 0.33 32.58
N GLY A 203 15.11 -0.58 32.28
CA GLY A 203 13.94 -1.04 32.97
C GLY A 203 13.37 -0.21 34.15
N ARG A 204 12.06 0.05 34.06
CA ARG A 204 11.15 0.68 35.03
C ARG A 204 11.73 0.80 36.45
N ALA A 205 12.11 2.00 36.84
CA ALA A 205 12.41 2.31 38.23
C ALA A 205 11.13 2.18 39.07
N SER A 206 11.11 1.20 39.95
CA SER A 206 10.12 1.09 41.02
C SER A 206 10.46 2.13 42.09
N THR A 207 9.73 3.23 42.18
CA THR A 207 9.82 4.11 43.33
C THR A 207 8.52 4.80 43.68
N SER A 208 8.19 4.69 44.95
CA SER A 208 7.09 5.32 45.66
C SER A 208 7.38 6.81 45.93
N LEU A 209 6.48 7.69 45.52
CA LEU A 209 6.10 8.96 46.13
C LEU A 209 5.40 9.85 45.05
N HIS A 210 4.16 10.27 45.28
CA HIS A 210 3.27 10.92 44.32
C HIS A 210 3.83 12.22 43.68
N SER A 211 4.62 13.00 44.36
CA SER A 211 5.23 14.22 43.78
C SER A 211 6.45 13.95 42.89
N ALA A 212 7.22 12.92 43.21
CA ALA A 212 8.33 12.47 42.38
C ALA A 212 7.85 11.80 41.08
N GLN A 213 6.71 11.10 41.11
CA GLN A 213 6.11 10.48 39.94
C GLN A 213 5.67 11.49 38.86
N HIS A 214 5.13 12.66 39.25
CA HIS A 214 4.71 13.69 38.31
C HIS A 214 5.93 14.35 37.62
N ALA A 215 6.98 14.66 38.38
CA ALA A 215 8.23 15.22 37.84
C ALA A 215 8.91 14.22 36.87
N LEU A 216 9.01 12.95 37.24
CA LEU A 216 9.56 11.88 36.41
C LEU A 216 8.73 11.66 35.12
N ALA A 217 7.40 11.77 35.21
CA ALA A 217 6.53 11.64 34.03
C ALA A 217 6.70 12.81 33.05
N VAL A 218 6.91 14.04 33.55
CA VAL A 218 7.19 15.22 32.72
C VAL A 218 8.55 15.06 32.03
N GLU A 219 9.60 14.75 32.78
CA GLU A 219 10.94 14.50 32.22
C GLU A 219 10.93 13.37 31.17
N SER A 220 10.16 12.32 31.40
CA SER A 220 10.01 11.18 30.47
C SER A 220 9.35 11.60 29.16
N LYS A 221 8.32 12.45 29.20
CA LYS A 221 7.68 13.01 28.00
C LYS A 221 8.57 14.01 27.25
N GLU A 222 9.32 14.86 27.98
CA GLU A 222 10.29 15.78 27.35
C GLU A 222 11.38 15.01 26.60
N ALA A 223 11.91 13.95 27.20
CA ALA A 223 12.92 13.12 26.58
C ALA A 223 12.39 12.41 25.32
N ARG A 224 11.14 11.90 25.34
CA ARG A 224 10.50 11.36 24.13
C ARG A 224 10.34 12.45 23.07
N SER A 225 9.96 13.67 23.46
CA SER A 225 9.84 14.80 22.55
C SER A 225 11.17 15.16 21.88
N ASP A 226 12.31 15.08 22.60
CA ASP A 226 13.65 15.25 22.01
C ASP A 226 13.94 14.18 20.94
N LEU A 227 13.64 12.91 21.25
CA LEU A 227 13.81 11.84 20.29
C LEU A 227 12.96 12.07 19.03
N LEU A 228 11.68 12.45 19.18
CA LEU A 228 10.79 12.74 18.06
C LEU A 228 11.29 13.91 17.19
N ARG A 229 11.87 14.96 17.80
CA ARG A 229 12.53 16.05 17.06
C ARG A 229 13.74 15.56 16.25
N ARG A 230 14.54 14.64 16.80
CA ARG A 230 15.67 14.04 16.08
C ARG A 230 15.17 13.22 14.89
N LEU A 231 14.11 12.42 15.07
CA LEU A 231 13.50 11.64 14.00
C LEU A 231 12.94 12.56 12.89
N ALA A 232 12.31 13.68 13.24
CA ALA A 232 11.78 14.64 12.27
C ALA A 232 12.83 15.34 11.39
N ARG A 233 14.13 15.27 11.76
CA ARG A 233 15.26 15.77 10.96
C ARG A 233 15.76 14.76 9.93
N ILE A 234 15.30 13.51 9.99
CA ILE A 234 15.63 12.49 9.00
C ILE A 234 14.80 12.77 7.75
N ASP A 235 15.43 12.88 6.60
CA ASP A 235 14.75 13.10 5.33
C ASP A 235 13.71 12.00 5.07
N GLY A 236 12.48 12.39 4.79
CA GLY A 236 11.35 11.48 4.55
C GLY A 236 10.62 11.04 5.80
N VAL A 237 10.99 11.52 6.98
CA VAL A 237 10.27 11.23 8.23
C VAL A 237 9.34 12.38 8.59
N TYR A 238 8.05 12.09 8.70
CA TYR A 238 7.00 12.99 9.17
C TYR A 238 6.59 12.64 10.59
N VAL A 239 6.67 13.58 11.53
CA VAL A 239 6.27 13.42 12.93
C VAL A 239 5.03 14.29 13.20
N PRO A 240 3.81 13.73 13.25
CA PRO A 240 2.57 14.52 13.30
C PRO A 240 2.47 15.48 14.48
N SER A 241 3.01 15.12 15.65
CA SER A 241 2.98 15.95 16.85
C SER A 241 3.78 17.25 16.73
N LEU A 242 4.64 17.37 15.71
CA LEU A 242 5.43 18.57 15.42
C LEU A 242 4.83 19.44 14.32
N TYR A 243 3.58 19.17 13.90
CA TYR A 243 2.86 19.96 12.91
C TYR A 243 1.45 20.29 13.41
N GLU A 244 1.03 21.52 13.19
CA GLU A 244 -0.34 21.97 13.45
C GLU A 244 -1.16 22.06 12.17
N VAL A 245 -2.46 21.81 12.29
CA VAL A 245 -3.43 21.94 11.19
C VAL A 245 -4.44 23.03 11.55
N ALA A 246 -4.57 24.03 10.70
CA ALA A 246 -5.61 25.06 10.82
C ALA A 246 -6.72 24.82 9.80
N TYR A 247 -7.96 25.11 10.18
CA TYR A 247 -9.15 24.89 9.37
C TYR A 247 -9.90 26.19 9.14
N HIS A 248 -10.49 26.33 7.95
CA HIS A 248 -11.50 27.34 7.66
C HIS A 248 -12.84 27.03 8.35
N LEU A 249 -13.75 28.00 8.39
CA LEU A 249 -15.08 27.84 9.00
C LEU A 249 -15.93 26.77 8.30
N ASP A 250 -15.70 26.50 7.01
CA ASP A 250 -16.37 25.46 6.22
C ASP A 250 -15.78 24.05 6.45
N GLY A 251 -14.76 23.95 7.28
CA GLY A 251 -14.07 22.71 7.59
C GLY A 251 -12.96 22.32 6.61
N THR A 252 -12.71 23.08 5.55
CA THR A 252 -11.54 22.84 4.68
C THR A 252 -10.25 23.23 5.40
N ILE A 253 -9.12 22.62 5.00
CA ILE A 253 -7.84 22.94 5.61
C ILE A 253 -7.36 24.30 5.10
N GLU A 254 -7.00 25.17 6.02
CA GLU A 254 -6.32 26.44 5.72
C GLU A 254 -4.83 26.19 5.48
N ARG A 255 -4.18 25.47 6.40
CA ARG A 255 -2.74 25.12 6.33
C ARG A 255 -2.38 23.94 7.22
N VAL A 256 -1.30 23.26 6.84
CA VAL A 256 -0.53 22.34 7.68
C VAL A 256 0.88 22.91 7.77
N GLN A 257 1.37 23.18 8.99
CA GLN A 257 2.67 23.83 9.19
C GLN A 257 3.42 23.24 10.38
N PRO A 258 4.77 23.20 10.33
CA PRO A 258 5.57 22.81 11.48
C PRO A 258 5.43 23.81 12.62
N ILE A 259 5.47 23.31 13.87
CA ILE A 259 5.48 24.17 15.06
C ILE A 259 6.88 24.75 15.36
N GLU A 260 7.92 24.18 14.77
CA GLU A 260 9.32 24.61 14.92
C GLU A 260 9.85 25.08 13.56
N PRO A 261 10.50 26.27 13.47
CA PRO A 261 10.95 26.84 12.18
C PRO A 261 12.02 26.00 11.44
N GLU A 262 12.76 25.15 12.16
CA GLU A 262 13.82 24.30 11.64
C GLU A 262 13.27 23.09 10.88
N LEU A 263 12.02 22.75 11.09
CA LEU A 263 11.38 21.62 10.44
C LEU A 263 10.88 21.99 9.04
N PRO A 264 10.88 21.08 8.08
CA PRO A 264 10.47 21.36 6.72
C PRO A 264 8.95 21.59 6.66
N ALA A 265 8.52 22.68 6.00
CA ALA A 265 7.11 22.92 5.73
C ALA A 265 6.46 21.80 4.87
N ARG A 266 7.28 21.05 4.12
CA ARG A 266 6.86 19.90 3.32
C ARG A 266 7.87 18.77 3.46
N VAL A 267 7.39 17.62 3.85
CA VAL A 267 8.21 16.40 3.99
C VAL A 267 8.34 15.70 2.63
N SER A 268 9.56 15.63 2.12
CA SER A 268 9.85 14.98 0.84
C SER A 268 9.94 13.48 1.00
N LYS A 269 9.31 12.73 0.09
CA LYS A 269 9.44 11.27 0.08
C LYS A 269 10.91 10.84 -0.12
N ARG A 270 11.28 9.73 0.49
CA ARG A 270 12.54 9.02 0.20
C ARG A 270 12.41 8.21 -1.06
N ILE A 271 13.50 8.13 -1.81
CA ILE A 271 13.69 7.17 -2.90
C ILE A 271 15.09 6.55 -2.76
N VAL A 272 15.23 5.30 -3.15
CA VAL A 272 16.55 4.69 -3.35
C VAL A 272 16.92 4.81 -4.82
N PRO A 273 18.05 5.43 -5.17
CA PRO A 273 18.41 5.68 -6.57
C PRO A 273 18.70 4.37 -7.32
N VAL A 274 19.26 3.39 -6.64
CA VAL A 274 19.50 2.04 -7.17
C VAL A 274 18.76 1.05 -6.29
N LEU A 275 18.00 0.14 -6.90
CA LEU A 275 17.27 -0.89 -6.15
C LEU A 275 18.25 -1.76 -5.35
N PRO A 276 18.00 -2.02 -4.07
CA PRO A 276 18.85 -2.91 -3.28
C PRO A 276 18.87 -4.32 -3.90
N PRO A 277 19.91 -5.12 -3.66
CA PRO A 277 19.97 -6.50 -4.17
C PRO A 277 18.68 -7.27 -3.84
N PRO A 278 18.20 -8.15 -4.72
CA PRO A 278 17.03 -8.98 -4.45
C PRO A 278 17.22 -9.82 -3.19
N ILE A 279 16.14 -10.05 -2.45
CA ILE A 279 16.15 -11.02 -1.36
C ILE A 279 16.28 -12.41 -1.99
N THR A 280 17.14 -13.25 -1.44
CA THR A 280 17.33 -14.63 -1.87
C THR A 280 17.01 -15.66 -0.79
N LYS A 281 17.03 -15.24 0.48
CA LYS A 281 16.71 -16.07 1.64
C LYS A 281 15.35 -15.68 2.21
N PHE A 282 14.30 -15.95 1.44
CA PHE A 282 12.94 -15.79 1.98
C PHE A 282 12.69 -16.77 3.12
N ILE A 283 11.96 -16.30 4.12
CA ILE A 283 11.41 -17.18 5.14
C ILE A 283 10.37 -18.09 4.47
N VAL A 284 10.52 -19.42 4.67
CA VAL A 284 9.63 -20.41 4.09
C VAL A 284 8.54 -20.75 5.10
N PRO A 285 7.28 -20.37 4.85
CA PRO A 285 6.19 -20.57 5.80
C PRO A 285 5.83 -22.06 5.95
N TYR A 286 5.38 -22.46 7.15
CA TYR A 286 4.89 -23.82 7.41
C TYR A 286 3.45 -24.06 6.97
N ILE A 287 2.73 -22.99 6.65
CA ILE A 287 1.33 -23.03 6.17
C ILE A 287 1.23 -22.31 4.82
N ASP A 288 0.21 -22.66 4.05
CA ASP A 288 -0.08 -21.95 2.81
C ASP A 288 -0.38 -20.49 3.07
N ILE A 289 0.32 -19.61 2.36
CA ILE A 289 0.13 -18.16 2.39
C ILE A 289 -0.59 -17.66 1.12
N SER A 290 -1.01 -16.41 1.12
CA SER A 290 -1.79 -15.83 0.00
C SER A 290 -1.06 -15.92 -1.34
N HIS A 291 0.28 -15.84 -1.32
CA HIS A 291 1.14 -15.98 -2.49
C HIS A 291 2.32 -16.91 -2.17
N ASN A 292 2.09 -18.22 -2.27
CA ASN A 292 3.10 -19.24 -1.99
C ASN A 292 4.13 -19.35 -3.13
N ARG A 293 4.90 -18.30 -3.33
CA ARG A 293 5.94 -18.15 -4.36
C ARG A 293 6.94 -17.08 -3.97
N ALA A 294 8.16 -17.14 -4.53
CA ALA A 294 9.15 -16.12 -4.28
C ALA A 294 8.99 -14.91 -5.22
N PRO A 295 8.76 -13.71 -4.71
CA PRO A 295 8.67 -12.50 -5.51
C PRO A 295 10.04 -11.89 -5.78
N ILE A 296 10.32 -11.51 -7.03
CA ILE A 296 11.48 -10.70 -7.41
C ILE A 296 10.99 -9.41 -8.04
N GLU A 297 11.29 -8.27 -7.42
CA GLU A 297 11.00 -6.96 -8.00
C GLU A 297 11.98 -6.70 -9.16
N ILE A 298 11.49 -6.75 -10.40
CA ILE A 298 12.29 -6.52 -11.61
C ILE A 298 12.35 -5.05 -12.01
N MET A 299 11.33 -4.28 -11.62
CA MET A 299 11.20 -2.86 -11.92
C MET A 299 10.35 -2.18 -10.84
N ARG A 300 10.77 -1.03 -10.35
CA ARG A 300 10.02 -0.17 -9.44
C ARG A 300 9.59 1.11 -10.15
N GLY A 301 8.34 1.54 -9.89
CA GLY A 301 7.74 2.70 -10.53
C GLY A 301 6.99 2.35 -11.82
N CYS A 302 6.36 3.36 -12.43
CA CYS A 302 5.61 3.21 -13.68
C CYS A 302 5.70 4.47 -14.55
N THR A 303 5.84 4.29 -15.86
CA THR A 303 6.00 5.36 -16.84
C THR A 303 4.67 5.83 -17.46
N ARG A 304 3.56 5.09 -17.25
CA ARG A 304 2.32 5.24 -18.03
C ARG A 304 1.43 6.42 -17.62
N GLY A 305 1.33 6.76 -16.35
CA GLY A 305 0.57 7.93 -15.90
C GLY A 305 -0.95 7.79 -15.97
N CYS A 306 -1.50 6.60 -15.67
CA CYS A 306 -2.94 6.42 -15.47
C CYS A 306 -3.43 7.37 -14.36
N ARG A 307 -4.51 8.14 -14.63
CA ARG A 307 -4.94 9.27 -13.79
C ARG A 307 -5.52 8.86 -12.43
N PHE A 308 -5.98 7.63 -12.32
CA PHE A 308 -6.49 7.05 -11.08
C PHE A 308 -5.41 6.40 -10.22
N CYS A 309 -4.23 6.10 -10.79
CA CYS A 309 -3.27 5.19 -10.18
C CYS A 309 -2.37 5.90 -9.18
N HIS A 310 -2.63 5.69 -7.88
CA HIS A 310 -1.80 6.20 -6.79
C HIS A 310 -0.36 5.68 -6.88
N ALA A 311 -0.20 4.35 -6.95
CA ALA A 311 1.12 3.74 -7.05
C ALA A 311 1.94 4.27 -8.23
N GLY A 312 1.33 4.46 -9.42
CA GLY A 312 1.99 5.02 -10.60
C GLY A 312 2.47 6.45 -10.45
N MET A 313 1.97 7.20 -9.46
CA MET A 313 2.41 8.57 -9.17
C MET A 313 3.46 8.61 -8.06
N VAL A 314 3.22 7.91 -6.95
CA VAL A 314 4.06 8.02 -5.76
C VAL A 314 5.35 7.20 -5.84
N THR A 315 5.45 6.19 -6.71
CA THR A 315 6.65 5.35 -6.86
C THR A 315 7.62 5.81 -7.95
N ARG A 316 7.35 6.95 -8.62
CA ARG A 316 8.30 7.56 -9.58
C ARG A 316 9.59 7.98 -8.87
N PRO A 317 10.76 7.88 -9.56
CA PRO A 317 11.03 7.48 -10.95
C PRO A 317 10.99 5.96 -11.17
N VAL A 318 11.06 5.52 -12.44
CA VAL A 318 11.21 4.10 -12.78
C VAL A 318 12.68 3.70 -12.67
N ARG A 319 12.93 2.55 -12.03
CA ARG A 319 14.25 1.91 -11.92
C ARG A 319 14.10 0.44 -12.26
N GLU A 320 14.98 -0.07 -13.09
CA GLU A 320 14.96 -1.44 -13.58
C GLU A 320 16.19 -2.21 -13.11
N ARG A 321 16.01 -3.52 -12.80
CA ARG A 321 17.13 -4.43 -12.51
C ARG A 321 17.76 -4.94 -13.79
N LYS A 322 19.03 -5.35 -13.69
CA LYS A 322 19.72 -6.05 -14.77
C LYS A 322 19.26 -7.52 -14.84
N VAL A 323 19.25 -8.08 -16.06
CA VAL A 323 18.85 -9.47 -16.30
C VAL A 323 19.70 -10.45 -15.49
N ASP A 324 21.04 -10.25 -15.50
CA ASP A 324 21.96 -11.14 -14.80
C ASP A 324 21.73 -11.13 -13.28
N GLU A 325 21.40 -9.97 -12.71
CA GLU A 325 21.03 -9.85 -11.29
C GLU A 325 19.77 -10.67 -10.94
N VAL A 326 18.76 -10.62 -11.80
CA VAL A 326 17.53 -11.39 -11.63
C VAL A 326 17.79 -12.89 -11.78
N LEU A 327 18.59 -13.30 -12.78
CA LEU A 327 18.94 -14.72 -12.99
C LEU A 327 19.74 -15.30 -11.82
N ALA A 328 20.68 -14.55 -11.27
CA ALA A 328 21.43 -14.96 -10.08
C ALA A 328 20.50 -15.10 -8.86
N ALA A 329 19.59 -14.15 -8.68
CA ALA A 329 18.62 -14.20 -7.59
C ALA A 329 17.67 -15.41 -7.70
N VAL A 330 17.19 -15.75 -8.90
CA VAL A 330 16.34 -16.95 -9.12
C VAL A 330 17.10 -18.22 -8.68
N GLU A 331 18.36 -18.38 -9.08
CA GLU A 331 19.19 -19.53 -8.72
C GLU A 331 19.40 -19.65 -7.21
N ASP A 332 19.72 -18.54 -6.56
CA ASP A 332 19.91 -18.47 -5.12
C ASP A 332 18.61 -18.76 -4.36
N ILE A 333 17.47 -18.20 -4.80
CA ILE A 333 16.17 -18.45 -4.18
C ILE A 333 15.81 -19.93 -4.25
N MET A 334 15.93 -20.55 -5.41
CA MET A 334 15.64 -22.00 -5.56
C MET A 334 16.49 -22.83 -4.60
N ARG A 335 17.78 -22.52 -4.46
CA ARG A 335 18.70 -23.22 -3.57
C ARG A 335 18.36 -23.00 -2.08
N GLU A 336 18.06 -21.76 -1.69
CA GLU A 336 17.88 -21.38 -0.29
C GLU A 336 16.47 -21.66 0.26
N THR A 337 15.47 -21.79 -0.62
CA THR A 337 14.06 -21.90 -0.21
C THR A 337 13.31 -23.12 -0.73
N GLY A 338 13.76 -23.68 -1.86
CA GLY A 338 13.03 -24.74 -2.54
C GLY A 338 11.75 -24.30 -3.24
N PHE A 339 11.48 -23.01 -3.41
CA PHE A 339 10.31 -22.53 -4.15
C PHE A 339 10.36 -22.97 -5.62
N GLU A 340 9.24 -23.50 -6.11
CA GLU A 340 9.06 -23.93 -7.51
C GLU A 340 8.36 -22.85 -8.37
N GLU A 341 7.92 -21.76 -7.77
CA GLU A 341 7.32 -20.61 -8.46
C GLU A 341 8.04 -19.31 -8.11
N ILE A 342 8.41 -18.55 -9.15
CA ILE A 342 8.96 -17.20 -9.06
C ILE A 342 7.96 -16.21 -9.65
N ALA A 343 7.67 -15.13 -8.94
CA ALA A 343 6.88 -14.02 -9.43
C ALA A 343 7.78 -12.83 -9.78
N LEU A 344 7.82 -12.43 -11.04
CA LEU A 344 8.53 -11.23 -11.48
C LEU A 344 7.65 -10.00 -11.28
N LEU A 345 7.87 -9.29 -10.17
CA LEU A 345 7.00 -8.20 -9.73
C LEU A 345 7.41 -6.84 -10.30
N SER A 346 6.41 -6.09 -10.71
CA SER A 346 6.45 -4.64 -10.94
C SER A 346 5.03 -4.10 -11.06
N LEU A 347 4.87 -2.78 -11.14
CA LEU A 347 3.57 -2.17 -11.45
C LEU A 347 3.12 -2.43 -12.90
N SER A 348 4.05 -2.79 -13.79
CA SER A 348 3.79 -3.11 -15.19
C SER A 348 4.90 -4.00 -15.75
N SER A 349 4.82 -5.30 -15.48
CA SER A 349 5.91 -6.25 -15.80
C SER A 349 6.18 -6.36 -17.30
N SER A 350 5.18 -6.17 -18.14
CA SER A 350 5.34 -6.12 -19.59
C SER A 350 5.97 -4.82 -20.13
N ASP A 351 6.10 -3.78 -19.31
CA ASP A 351 6.79 -2.53 -19.63
C ASP A 351 8.27 -2.51 -19.16
N TYR A 352 8.73 -3.55 -18.47
CA TYR A 352 10.15 -3.75 -18.21
C TYR A 352 10.91 -3.88 -19.54
N THR A 353 11.95 -3.04 -19.75
CA THR A 353 12.57 -2.90 -21.08
C THR A 353 13.19 -4.20 -21.59
N ARG A 354 13.63 -5.07 -20.69
CA ARG A 354 14.28 -6.35 -21.01
C ARG A 354 13.39 -7.57 -20.75
N VAL A 355 12.07 -7.40 -20.73
CA VAL A 355 11.15 -8.50 -20.38
C VAL A 355 11.31 -9.73 -21.29
N LYS A 356 11.51 -9.53 -22.60
CA LYS A 356 11.71 -10.63 -23.56
C LYS A 356 13.06 -11.36 -23.34
N GLU A 357 14.12 -10.59 -23.11
CA GLU A 357 15.45 -11.12 -22.82
C GLU A 357 15.42 -11.94 -21.52
N LEU A 358 14.86 -11.38 -20.44
CA LEU A 358 14.74 -12.03 -19.14
C LEU A 358 13.90 -13.32 -19.24
N SER A 359 12.74 -13.28 -19.88
CA SER A 359 11.86 -14.44 -20.03
C SER A 359 12.52 -15.58 -20.79
N ARG A 360 13.26 -15.27 -21.86
CA ARG A 360 14.02 -16.25 -22.62
C ARG A 360 15.16 -16.84 -21.78
N ALA A 361 15.95 -16.00 -21.15
CA ALA A 361 17.10 -16.43 -20.33
C ALA A 361 16.68 -17.32 -19.16
N ILE A 362 15.55 -17.03 -18.49
CA ILE A 362 14.99 -17.92 -17.45
C ILE A 362 14.58 -19.25 -18.07
N GLY A 363 13.85 -19.24 -19.19
CA GLY A 363 13.40 -20.46 -19.86
C GLY A 363 14.56 -21.37 -20.30
N GLU A 364 15.65 -20.79 -20.80
CA GLU A 364 16.86 -21.53 -21.20
C GLU A 364 17.66 -22.04 -20.00
N LYS A 365 17.93 -21.17 -19.01
CA LYS A 365 18.78 -21.51 -17.86
C LYS A 365 18.16 -22.57 -16.93
N PHE A 366 16.85 -22.51 -16.73
CA PHE A 366 16.13 -23.37 -15.80
C PHE A 366 15.27 -24.44 -16.49
N ALA A 367 15.54 -24.73 -17.76
CA ALA A 367 14.88 -25.78 -18.50
C ALA A 367 14.99 -27.13 -17.78
N GLY A 368 13.84 -27.82 -17.59
CA GLY A 368 13.80 -29.11 -16.91
C GLY A 368 13.89 -29.11 -15.39
N GLN A 369 13.97 -27.93 -14.76
CA GLN A 369 14.03 -27.81 -13.29
C GLN A 369 12.65 -27.59 -12.63
N HIS A 370 11.56 -27.77 -13.38
CA HIS A 370 10.16 -27.58 -12.93
C HIS A 370 9.85 -26.18 -12.37
N LEU A 371 10.66 -25.15 -12.71
CA LEU A 371 10.44 -23.78 -12.29
C LEU A 371 9.28 -23.16 -13.07
N SER A 372 8.28 -22.68 -12.34
CA SER A 372 7.18 -21.88 -12.87
C SER A 372 7.48 -20.37 -12.69
N VAL A 373 7.22 -19.58 -13.74
CA VAL A 373 7.43 -18.12 -13.70
C VAL A 373 6.12 -17.42 -13.94
N SER A 374 5.76 -16.51 -13.04
CA SER A 374 4.56 -15.69 -13.17
C SER A 374 4.90 -14.20 -13.37
N LEU A 375 4.09 -13.54 -14.20
CA LEU A 375 4.12 -12.10 -14.46
C LEU A 375 2.75 -11.52 -14.13
N PRO A 376 2.54 -11.08 -12.88
CA PRO A 376 1.19 -10.75 -12.40
C PRO A 376 0.62 -9.45 -13.01
N SER A 377 1.46 -8.54 -13.48
CA SER A 377 1.06 -7.19 -13.94
C SER A 377 1.30 -7.02 -15.45
N LEU A 378 0.46 -7.65 -16.28
CA LEU A 378 0.55 -7.57 -17.72
C LEU A 378 -0.40 -6.51 -18.29
N ARG A 379 0.12 -5.68 -19.17
CA ARG A 379 -0.70 -4.76 -19.99
C ARG A 379 -1.02 -5.39 -21.34
N ILE A 380 -2.22 -5.08 -21.83
CA ILE A 380 -2.69 -5.59 -23.13
C ILE A 380 -1.77 -5.12 -24.27
N GLU A 381 -1.33 -3.85 -24.22
CA GLU A 381 -0.52 -3.22 -25.26
C GLU A 381 0.89 -3.81 -25.41
N SER A 382 1.43 -4.32 -24.32
CA SER A 382 2.79 -4.87 -24.27
C SER A 382 2.84 -6.41 -24.12
N ALA A 383 1.67 -7.07 -24.09
CA ALA A 383 1.59 -8.52 -24.14
C ALA A 383 2.03 -9.03 -25.52
N SER A 384 3.18 -9.72 -25.58
CA SER A 384 3.73 -10.26 -26.83
C SER A 384 3.60 -11.78 -26.88
N ALA A 385 3.63 -12.30 -28.11
CA ALA A 385 3.61 -13.76 -28.38
C ALA A 385 4.74 -14.49 -27.63
N ASP A 386 5.95 -13.91 -27.62
CA ASP A 386 7.12 -14.49 -26.94
C ASP A 386 6.93 -14.56 -25.42
N LEU A 387 6.31 -13.50 -24.85
CA LEU A 387 6.02 -13.44 -23.43
C LEU A 387 4.98 -14.49 -23.01
N MET A 388 3.94 -14.66 -23.84
CA MET A 388 2.92 -15.70 -23.64
C MET A 388 3.50 -17.12 -23.74
N GLU A 389 4.46 -17.34 -24.64
CA GLU A 389 5.14 -18.63 -24.77
C GLU A 389 5.99 -18.94 -23.54
N ALA A 390 6.69 -17.93 -22.98
CA ALA A 390 7.46 -18.08 -21.73
C ALA A 390 6.58 -18.42 -20.51
N LEU A 391 5.29 -18.09 -20.57
CA LEU A 391 4.32 -18.33 -19.48
C LEU A 391 3.46 -19.59 -19.70
N LYS A 392 3.76 -20.43 -20.70
CA LYS A 392 2.90 -21.55 -21.10
C LYS A 392 2.63 -22.59 -19.99
N ASP A 393 3.58 -22.77 -19.09
CA ASP A 393 3.46 -23.74 -18.00
C ASP A 393 2.48 -23.28 -16.90
N ASN A 394 2.14 -21.99 -16.86
CA ASN A 394 1.17 -21.39 -15.92
C ASN A 394 -0.29 -21.36 -16.41
N ARG A 395 -0.65 -22.13 -17.43
CA ARG A 395 -2.00 -22.11 -18.05
C ARG A 395 -3.16 -22.43 -17.11
N ARG A 396 -2.90 -23.06 -15.95
CA ARG A 396 -3.95 -23.43 -14.98
C ARG A 396 -4.56 -22.22 -14.28
N GLY A 397 -3.84 -21.12 -14.10
CA GLY A 397 -4.27 -19.95 -13.32
C GLY A 397 -5.18 -18.94 -14.05
N GLY A 398 -5.38 -19.10 -15.36
CA GLY A 398 -6.03 -18.09 -16.20
C GLY A 398 -5.14 -16.87 -16.49
N PHE A 399 -5.51 -16.08 -17.49
CA PHE A 399 -4.78 -14.89 -17.90
C PHE A 399 -5.53 -13.63 -17.46
N THR A 400 -4.83 -12.64 -16.88
CA THR A 400 -5.45 -11.44 -16.31
C THR A 400 -5.09 -10.21 -17.11
N PHE A 401 -6.10 -9.43 -17.46
CA PHE A 401 -5.96 -8.11 -18.05
C PHE A 401 -6.82 -7.08 -17.30
N ALA A 402 -6.34 -5.84 -17.26
CA ALA A 402 -7.04 -4.71 -16.66
C ALA A 402 -7.27 -3.59 -17.69
N PRO A 403 -8.30 -3.68 -18.53
CA PRO A 403 -8.69 -2.57 -19.40
C PRO A 403 -9.14 -1.33 -18.63
N GLU A 404 -9.62 -1.49 -17.42
CA GLU A 404 -10.19 -0.53 -16.45
C GLU A 404 -11.50 0.10 -16.91
N ALA A 405 -11.65 0.40 -18.20
CA ALA A 405 -12.88 0.90 -18.82
C ALA A 405 -13.12 0.19 -20.18
N ALA A 406 -14.37 0.13 -20.63
CA ALA A 406 -14.72 -0.59 -21.85
C ALA A 406 -14.77 0.27 -23.10
N THR A 407 -15.16 1.54 -22.99
CA THR A 407 -15.16 2.46 -24.13
C THR A 407 -13.79 3.11 -24.33
N GLU A 408 -13.46 3.41 -25.60
CA GLU A 408 -12.21 4.12 -25.91
C GLU A 408 -12.21 5.54 -25.35
N HIS A 409 -13.40 6.17 -25.26
CA HIS A 409 -13.58 7.46 -24.61
C HIS A 409 -13.13 7.40 -23.14
N MET A 410 -13.70 6.49 -22.35
CA MET A 410 -13.33 6.35 -20.94
C MET A 410 -11.86 5.96 -20.74
N ARG A 411 -11.30 5.11 -21.62
CA ARG A 411 -9.86 4.80 -21.56
C ARG A 411 -8.99 6.03 -21.82
N ARG A 412 -9.45 7.00 -22.63
CA ARG A 412 -8.76 8.30 -22.79
C ARG A 412 -8.91 9.16 -21.53
N VAL A 413 -10.12 9.23 -20.96
CA VAL A 413 -10.38 9.96 -19.70
C VAL A 413 -9.43 9.50 -18.59
N ILE A 414 -9.24 8.19 -18.43
CA ILE A 414 -8.36 7.63 -17.39
C ILE A 414 -6.87 7.56 -17.78
N ASN A 415 -6.50 8.01 -18.97
CA ASN A 415 -5.15 7.91 -19.55
C ASN A 415 -4.62 6.46 -19.62
N LYS A 416 -5.49 5.51 -19.99
CA LYS A 416 -5.13 4.11 -20.24
C LYS A 416 -5.69 3.68 -21.59
N PHE A 417 -5.27 4.38 -22.65
CA PHE A 417 -5.82 4.17 -23.99
C PHE A 417 -5.33 2.85 -24.58
N ILE A 418 -6.28 1.98 -24.88
CA ILE A 418 -6.11 0.70 -25.57
C ILE A 418 -7.24 0.62 -26.60
N PRO A 419 -6.95 0.49 -27.92
CA PRO A 419 -7.99 0.28 -28.92
C PRO A 419 -8.80 -1.00 -28.63
N THR A 420 -10.12 -0.93 -28.76
CA THR A 420 -10.99 -2.09 -28.53
C THR A 420 -10.63 -3.30 -29.40
N PRO A 421 -10.30 -3.15 -30.70
CA PRO A 421 -9.83 -4.28 -31.51
C PRO A 421 -8.59 -4.96 -30.93
N GLN A 422 -7.64 -4.22 -30.36
CA GLN A 422 -6.44 -4.78 -29.73
C GLN A 422 -6.78 -5.63 -28.50
N VAL A 423 -7.77 -5.23 -27.68
CA VAL A 423 -8.24 -6.05 -26.56
C VAL A 423 -8.75 -7.41 -27.05
N ILE A 424 -9.57 -7.42 -28.10
CA ILE A 424 -10.12 -8.64 -28.68
C ILE A 424 -9.02 -9.52 -29.30
N GLU A 425 -8.09 -8.91 -30.03
CA GLU A 425 -7.00 -9.63 -30.68
C GLU A 425 -6.07 -10.28 -29.64
N THR A 426 -5.64 -9.53 -28.64
CA THR A 426 -4.79 -10.06 -27.57
C THR A 426 -5.49 -11.19 -26.80
N THR A 427 -6.78 -11.06 -26.51
CA THR A 427 -7.54 -12.13 -25.83
C THR A 427 -7.71 -13.38 -26.69
N ARG A 428 -7.90 -13.22 -28.02
CA ARG A 428 -7.93 -14.33 -28.98
C ARG A 428 -6.58 -15.04 -29.00
N GLU A 429 -5.47 -14.32 -29.00
CA GLU A 429 -4.12 -14.88 -28.96
C GLU A 429 -3.87 -15.70 -27.70
N VAL A 430 -4.33 -15.20 -26.53
CA VAL A 430 -4.27 -15.97 -25.26
C VAL A 430 -5.05 -17.28 -25.36
N PHE A 431 -6.29 -17.24 -25.86
CA PHE A 431 -7.08 -18.44 -26.04
C PHE A 431 -6.44 -19.43 -27.04
N SER A 432 -5.88 -18.95 -28.15
CA SER A 432 -5.23 -19.81 -29.18
C SER A 432 -4.03 -20.56 -28.63
N ARG A 433 -3.39 -20.06 -27.56
CA ARG A 433 -2.26 -20.69 -26.87
C ARG A 433 -2.69 -21.66 -25.76
N GLY A 434 -4.00 -21.93 -25.61
CA GLY A 434 -4.54 -22.97 -24.75
C GLY A 434 -5.04 -22.52 -23.37
N TRP A 435 -4.96 -21.22 -23.04
CA TRP A 435 -5.68 -20.73 -21.85
C TRP A 435 -7.18 -20.82 -22.08
N ARG A 436 -7.92 -21.19 -21.04
CA ARG A 436 -9.39 -21.33 -21.10
C ARG A 436 -10.12 -20.26 -20.30
N THR A 437 -9.41 -19.58 -19.41
CA THR A 437 -9.97 -18.54 -18.54
C THR A 437 -9.24 -17.23 -18.74
N ILE A 438 -9.99 -16.17 -19.02
CA ILE A 438 -9.50 -14.78 -19.02
C ILE A 438 -10.20 -14.02 -17.89
N LYS A 439 -9.41 -13.28 -17.10
CA LYS A 439 -9.91 -12.36 -16.08
C LYS A 439 -9.78 -10.93 -16.62
N LEU A 440 -10.88 -10.19 -16.58
CA LEU A 440 -10.92 -8.77 -16.99
C LEU A 440 -11.27 -7.92 -15.79
N TYR A 441 -10.41 -6.94 -15.47
CA TYR A 441 -10.67 -5.98 -14.41
C TYR A 441 -11.12 -4.64 -14.98
N PHE A 442 -12.18 -4.11 -14.40
CA PHE A 442 -12.77 -2.80 -14.68
C PHE A 442 -12.99 -2.03 -13.39
N MET A 443 -13.07 -0.73 -13.52
CA MET A 443 -13.60 0.16 -12.49
C MET A 443 -14.86 0.83 -12.99
N ILE A 444 -15.82 1.04 -12.10
CA ILE A 444 -17.07 1.80 -12.34
C ILE A 444 -17.10 3.01 -11.42
N GLY A 445 -17.79 4.07 -11.82
CA GLY A 445 -17.84 5.33 -11.06
C GLY A 445 -16.75 6.32 -11.43
N HIS A 446 -16.17 6.20 -12.61
CA HIS A 446 -15.23 7.20 -13.14
C HIS A 446 -15.92 8.53 -13.40
N PRO A 447 -15.19 9.67 -13.35
CA PRO A 447 -15.75 10.96 -13.75
C PRO A 447 -16.29 10.89 -15.19
N SER A 448 -17.47 11.46 -15.42
CA SER A 448 -18.20 11.44 -16.70
C SER A 448 -18.65 10.08 -17.22
N GLU A 449 -18.54 8.99 -16.46
CA GLU A 449 -18.99 7.67 -16.86
C GLU A 449 -20.51 7.58 -16.91
N THR A 450 -21.04 7.04 -18.01
CA THR A 450 -22.49 6.83 -18.23
C THR A 450 -22.86 5.35 -18.10
N LEU A 451 -24.17 5.04 -18.08
CA LEU A 451 -24.65 3.65 -18.12
C LEU A 451 -24.31 2.95 -19.44
N GLU A 452 -24.17 3.69 -20.53
CA GLU A 452 -23.72 3.17 -21.84
C GLU A 452 -22.27 2.72 -21.77
N ASP A 453 -21.39 3.45 -21.02
CA ASP A 453 -20.00 3.02 -20.82
C ASP A 453 -19.95 1.72 -19.99
N VAL A 454 -20.84 1.56 -19.03
CA VAL A 454 -20.95 0.32 -18.23
C VAL A 454 -21.56 -0.81 -19.08
N GLN A 455 -22.53 -0.53 -19.96
CA GLN A 455 -23.05 -1.51 -20.91
C GLN A 455 -21.95 -2.01 -21.85
N ALA A 456 -21.04 -1.13 -22.25
CA ALA A 456 -19.87 -1.51 -23.06
C ALA A 456 -18.96 -2.54 -22.35
N ILE A 457 -18.91 -2.57 -20.99
CA ILE A 457 -18.21 -3.64 -20.25
C ILE A 457 -18.82 -4.99 -20.54
N VAL A 458 -20.16 -5.05 -20.53
CA VAL A 458 -20.93 -6.27 -20.85
C VAL A 458 -20.64 -6.73 -22.29
N ASP A 459 -20.69 -5.80 -23.23
CA ASP A 459 -20.49 -6.10 -24.65
C ASP A 459 -19.07 -6.59 -24.94
N LEU A 460 -18.07 -5.96 -24.32
CA LEU A 460 -16.67 -6.38 -24.42
C LEU A 460 -16.46 -7.77 -23.81
N ALA A 461 -16.98 -8.04 -22.62
CA ALA A 461 -16.86 -9.34 -21.96
C ALA A 461 -17.53 -10.46 -22.80
N LYS A 462 -18.71 -10.20 -23.35
CA LYS A 462 -19.41 -11.13 -24.27
C LYS A 462 -18.64 -11.32 -25.58
N ALA A 463 -17.99 -10.28 -26.10
CA ALA A 463 -17.15 -10.39 -27.29
C ALA A 463 -15.92 -11.27 -27.04
N VAL A 464 -15.21 -11.06 -25.91
CA VAL A 464 -14.07 -11.89 -25.51
C VAL A 464 -14.49 -13.35 -25.32
N LEU A 465 -15.62 -13.61 -24.65
CA LEU A 465 -16.15 -14.97 -24.49
C LEU A 465 -16.48 -15.64 -25.84
N ARG A 466 -17.03 -14.88 -26.81
CA ARG A 466 -17.28 -15.42 -28.17
C ARG A 466 -15.98 -15.89 -28.85
N GLU A 467 -14.90 -15.12 -28.73
CA GLU A 467 -13.60 -15.55 -29.27
C GLU A 467 -13.09 -16.82 -28.57
N GLY A 468 -13.17 -16.90 -27.26
CA GLY A 468 -12.80 -18.09 -26.51
C GLY A 468 -13.63 -19.33 -26.90
N ARG A 469 -14.93 -19.16 -27.10
CA ARG A 469 -15.83 -20.24 -27.51
C ARG A 469 -15.54 -20.82 -28.89
N LYS A 470 -15.02 -20.02 -29.80
CA LYS A 470 -14.61 -20.51 -31.13
C LYS A 470 -13.49 -21.55 -31.02
N LEU A 471 -12.65 -21.46 -29.98
CA LEU A 471 -11.47 -22.31 -29.80
C LEU A 471 -11.70 -23.42 -28.76
N HIS A 472 -12.44 -23.15 -27.71
CA HIS A 472 -12.59 -24.02 -26.53
C HIS A 472 -14.05 -24.43 -26.24
N GLY A 473 -15.01 -24.01 -27.06
CA GLY A 473 -16.43 -24.31 -26.84
C GLY A 473 -16.90 -23.82 -25.46
N ASN A 474 -17.63 -24.67 -24.74
CA ASN A 474 -18.16 -24.35 -23.40
C ASN A 474 -17.09 -24.33 -22.29
N ALA A 475 -15.85 -24.72 -22.56
CA ALA A 475 -14.76 -24.65 -21.59
C ALA A 475 -14.18 -23.21 -21.47
N ALA A 476 -14.49 -22.32 -22.41
CA ALA A 476 -14.07 -20.93 -22.33
C ALA A 476 -14.79 -20.19 -21.20
N GLN A 477 -14.03 -19.41 -20.41
CA GLN A 477 -14.55 -18.62 -19.30
C GLN A 477 -13.98 -17.19 -19.34
N VAL A 478 -14.81 -16.22 -18.98
CA VAL A 478 -14.41 -14.84 -18.74
C VAL A 478 -14.90 -14.43 -17.35
N ASN A 479 -13.98 -14.10 -16.48
CA ASN A 479 -14.25 -13.61 -15.13
C ASN A 479 -14.08 -12.09 -15.12
N ILE A 480 -15.09 -11.36 -14.71
CA ILE A 480 -15.13 -9.90 -14.68
C ILE A 480 -15.04 -9.43 -13.22
N GLY A 481 -14.06 -8.61 -12.89
CA GLY A 481 -14.01 -7.84 -11.64
C GLY A 481 -14.33 -6.38 -11.95
N ALA A 482 -15.34 -5.83 -11.30
CA ALA A 482 -15.74 -4.43 -11.44
C ALA A 482 -15.67 -3.75 -10.08
N SER A 483 -14.52 -3.16 -9.74
CA SER A 483 -14.37 -2.39 -8.50
C SER A 483 -14.91 -0.97 -8.65
N THR A 484 -15.33 -0.36 -7.55
CA THR A 484 -15.68 1.07 -7.53
C THR A 484 -14.40 1.90 -7.64
N PHE A 485 -14.39 2.91 -8.51
CA PHE A 485 -13.32 3.88 -8.59
C PHE A 485 -13.28 4.73 -7.31
N ILE A 486 -12.15 4.75 -6.63
CA ILE A 486 -11.92 5.56 -5.43
C ILE A 486 -10.85 6.61 -5.72
N PRO A 487 -11.18 7.92 -5.60
CA PRO A 487 -10.21 8.98 -5.80
C PRO A 487 -9.13 8.95 -4.71
N LYS A 488 -7.87 8.80 -5.10
CA LYS A 488 -6.74 8.72 -4.16
C LYS A 488 -5.92 10.00 -4.10
N PRO A 489 -5.28 10.30 -2.95
CA PRO A 489 -4.30 11.37 -2.80
C PRO A 489 -3.21 11.33 -3.89
N HIS A 490 -2.62 12.46 -4.19
CA HIS A 490 -1.49 12.59 -5.10
C HIS A 490 -1.71 12.04 -6.52
N THR A 491 -2.97 11.91 -6.96
CA THR A 491 -3.32 11.52 -8.33
C THR A 491 -3.96 12.67 -9.09
N PRO A 492 -3.96 12.67 -10.43
CA PRO A 492 -4.77 13.63 -11.20
C PRO A 492 -6.24 13.64 -10.79
N PHE A 493 -6.78 12.52 -10.35
CA PHE A 493 -8.18 12.42 -9.91
C PHE A 493 -8.41 12.72 -8.42
N GLN A 494 -7.45 13.30 -7.70
CA GLN A 494 -7.64 13.69 -6.29
C GLN A 494 -8.73 14.76 -6.08
N TRP A 495 -9.14 15.50 -7.11
CA TRP A 495 -10.24 16.47 -7.07
C TRP A 495 -11.62 15.85 -7.31
N VAL A 496 -11.67 14.64 -7.90
CA VAL A 496 -12.90 13.95 -8.28
C VAL A 496 -13.63 13.45 -7.02
N PRO A 497 -14.96 13.60 -6.91
CA PRO A 497 -15.74 12.94 -5.87
C PRO A 497 -15.87 11.44 -6.12
N LEU A 498 -16.12 10.67 -5.06
CA LEU A 498 -16.63 9.30 -5.18
C LEU A 498 -18.03 9.33 -5.81
N ASP A 499 -18.34 8.40 -6.69
CA ASP A 499 -19.67 8.28 -7.29
C ASP A 499 -20.77 8.03 -6.22
N GLU A 500 -21.97 8.52 -6.47
CA GLU A 500 -23.09 8.33 -5.56
C GLU A 500 -23.44 6.84 -5.42
N ALA A 501 -23.91 6.47 -4.22
CA ALA A 501 -24.23 5.07 -3.94
C ALA A 501 -25.32 4.50 -4.87
N GLU A 502 -26.32 5.31 -5.17
CA GLU A 502 -27.43 4.98 -6.08
C GLU A 502 -26.92 4.72 -7.50
N ASN A 503 -26.00 5.55 -8.00
CA ASN A 503 -25.39 5.37 -9.31
C ASN A 503 -24.53 4.10 -9.36
N THR A 504 -23.73 3.89 -8.32
CA THR A 504 -22.90 2.67 -8.20
C THR A 504 -23.78 1.42 -8.18
N LEU A 505 -24.86 1.42 -7.41
CA LEU A 505 -25.82 0.31 -7.36
C LEU A 505 -26.51 0.08 -8.70
N ALA A 506 -26.93 1.13 -9.41
CA ALA A 506 -27.53 1.02 -10.74
C ALA A 506 -26.57 0.37 -11.75
N LYS A 507 -25.29 0.79 -11.74
CA LYS A 507 -24.22 0.21 -12.57
C LYS A 507 -23.99 -1.27 -12.23
N GLN A 508 -23.92 -1.62 -10.95
CA GLN A 508 -23.76 -3.01 -10.49
C GLN A 508 -24.96 -3.88 -10.85
N GLN A 509 -26.18 -3.35 -10.75
CA GLN A 509 -27.41 -4.05 -11.15
C GLN A 509 -27.41 -4.34 -12.66
N LEU A 510 -26.98 -3.38 -13.49
CA LEU A 510 -26.81 -3.58 -14.93
C LEU A 510 -25.83 -4.72 -15.20
N LEU A 511 -24.63 -4.69 -14.62
CA LEU A 511 -23.63 -5.75 -14.78
C LEU A 511 -24.18 -7.12 -14.32
N ARG A 512 -24.84 -7.18 -13.16
CA ARG A 512 -25.43 -8.40 -12.61
C ARG A 512 -26.53 -8.98 -13.50
N ARG A 513 -27.35 -8.12 -14.11
CA ARG A 513 -28.44 -8.54 -14.99
C ARG A 513 -27.89 -9.10 -16.31
N GLU A 514 -26.91 -8.40 -16.91
CA GLU A 514 -26.49 -8.65 -18.28
C GLU A 514 -25.33 -9.68 -18.39
N LEU A 515 -24.53 -9.87 -17.34
CA LEU A 515 -23.38 -10.81 -17.32
C LEU A 515 -23.80 -12.16 -16.71
N ARG A 516 -24.99 -12.66 -17.09
CA ARG A 516 -25.48 -13.97 -16.69
C ARG A 516 -25.24 -15.00 -17.78
N GLY A 517 -24.99 -16.24 -17.39
CA GLY A 517 -24.93 -17.37 -18.29
C GLY A 517 -23.62 -18.16 -18.22
N PRO A 518 -23.56 -19.29 -18.92
CA PRO A 518 -22.38 -20.17 -18.91
C PRO A 518 -21.12 -19.44 -19.36
N GLY A 519 -20.01 -19.62 -18.64
CA GLY A 519 -18.72 -19.05 -18.99
C GLY A 519 -18.52 -17.58 -18.59
N LEU A 520 -19.48 -16.92 -17.94
CA LEU A 520 -19.36 -15.59 -17.36
C LEU A 520 -19.46 -15.64 -15.85
N LYS A 521 -18.54 -14.95 -15.16
CA LYS A 521 -18.60 -14.68 -13.72
C LYS A 521 -18.32 -13.20 -13.50
N VAL A 522 -19.07 -12.55 -12.62
CA VAL A 522 -18.86 -11.14 -12.27
C VAL A 522 -18.79 -10.99 -10.76
N SER A 523 -17.86 -10.16 -10.31
CA SER A 523 -17.70 -9.71 -8.92
C SER A 523 -17.55 -8.19 -8.87
N TRP A 524 -17.93 -7.58 -7.75
CA TRP A 524 -17.83 -6.13 -7.53
C TRP A 524 -17.59 -5.81 -6.06
N SER A 525 -17.10 -4.59 -5.77
CA SER A 525 -16.95 -4.05 -4.41
C SER A 525 -18.30 -3.54 -3.90
N ARG A 526 -18.56 -3.64 -2.60
CA ARG A 526 -19.76 -3.06 -1.98
C ARG A 526 -19.64 -1.54 -1.89
N PRO A 527 -20.73 -0.78 -2.08
CA PRO A 527 -20.68 0.69 -1.95
C PRO A 527 -20.24 1.16 -0.56
N GLU A 528 -20.60 0.44 0.51
CA GLU A 528 -20.24 0.76 1.88
C GLU A 528 -18.75 0.60 2.14
N GLU A 529 -18.13 -0.46 1.64
CA GLU A 529 -16.68 -0.70 1.69
C GLU A 529 -15.92 0.38 0.89
N SER A 530 -16.47 0.75 -0.27
CA SER A 530 -15.91 1.80 -1.12
C SER A 530 -15.99 3.17 -0.45
N LEU A 531 -17.09 3.46 0.28
CA LEU A 531 -17.23 4.69 1.05
C LEU A 531 -16.22 4.74 2.20
N LEU A 532 -16.06 3.62 2.95
CA LEU A 532 -15.06 3.51 4.02
C LEU A 532 -13.66 3.83 3.49
N GLU A 533 -13.23 3.16 2.44
CA GLU A 533 -11.92 3.39 1.83
C GLU A 533 -11.76 4.85 1.36
N ALA A 534 -12.80 5.42 0.75
CA ALA A 534 -12.77 6.77 0.22
C ALA A 534 -12.63 7.83 1.32
N PHE A 535 -13.40 7.76 2.41
CA PHE A 535 -13.29 8.76 3.45
C PHE A 535 -12.01 8.60 4.29
N LEU A 536 -11.53 7.37 4.52
CA LEU A 536 -10.26 7.14 5.19
C LEU A 536 -9.07 7.66 4.36
N SER A 537 -9.04 7.37 3.06
CA SER A 537 -7.93 7.80 2.19
C SER A 537 -7.88 9.31 1.95
N ARG A 538 -9.01 10.00 2.06
CA ARG A 538 -9.17 11.45 1.77
C ARG A 538 -9.34 12.31 3.02
N GLY A 539 -9.35 11.68 4.18
CA GLY A 539 -9.60 12.29 5.47
C GLY A 539 -8.44 13.11 6.03
N ASP A 540 -8.70 13.77 7.13
CA ASP A 540 -7.73 14.55 7.90
C ASP A 540 -7.70 14.08 9.37
N ARG A 541 -6.98 14.78 10.25
CA ARG A 541 -6.80 14.42 11.67
C ARG A 541 -8.11 14.23 12.44
N ARG A 542 -9.19 14.91 12.04
CA ARG A 542 -10.49 14.77 12.70
C ARG A 542 -11.06 13.35 12.60
N LEU A 543 -10.53 12.52 11.68
CA LEU A 543 -10.89 11.10 11.62
C LEU A 543 -10.24 10.27 12.73
N GLY A 544 -9.19 10.73 13.39
CA GLY A 544 -8.56 10.00 14.50
C GLY A 544 -9.56 9.54 15.56
N PRO A 545 -10.34 10.45 16.18
CA PRO A 545 -11.40 10.07 17.13
C PRO A 545 -12.45 9.10 16.57
N VAL A 546 -12.79 9.21 15.27
CA VAL A 546 -13.73 8.26 14.61
C VAL A 546 -13.11 6.86 14.51
N ILE A 547 -11.86 6.76 14.04
CA ILE A 547 -11.13 5.48 13.91
C ILE A 547 -11.01 4.82 15.30
N TYR A 548 -10.63 5.60 16.32
CA TYR A 548 -10.52 5.11 17.69
C TYR A 548 -11.85 4.57 18.22
N ARG A 549 -12.93 5.34 18.01
CA ARG A 549 -14.25 4.95 18.47
C ARG A 549 -14.81 3.75 17.73
N ALA A 550 -14.63 3.67 16.40
CA ALA A 550 -15.02 2.51 15.61
C ALA A 550 -14.32 1.24 16.10
N TRP A 551 -12.99 1.31 16.36
CA TRP A 551 -12.25 0.21 16.94
C TRP A 551 -12.79 -0.20 18.32
N GLN A 552 -13.09 0.74 19.23
CA GLN A 552 -13.70 0.45 20.53
C GLN A 552 -15.07 -0.25 20.38
N LEU A 553 -15.83 0.05 19.34
CA LEU A 553 -17.11 -0.57 18.99
C LEU A 553 -16.93 -1.92 18.26
N GLY A 554 -15.69 -2.36 18.05
CA GLY A 554 -15.35 -3.67 17.51
C GLY A 554 -15.05 -3.69 16.00
N ALA A 555 -14.85 -2.53 15.35
CA ALA A 555 -14.37 -2.49 13.98
C ALA A 555 -12.92 -3.00 13.92
N LYS A 556 -12.70 -4.02 13.13
CA LYS A 556 -11.38 -4.62 12.81
C LYS A 556 -11.53 -5.56 11.62
N PHE A 557 -10.44 -5.82 10.92
CA PHE A 557 -10.44 -6.59 9.68
C PHE A 557 -11.44 -6.03 8.64
N ASP A 558 -11.49 -4.70 8.52
CA ASP A 558 -12.46 -4.00 7.67
C ASP A 558 -12.30 -4.31 6.16
N ALA A 559 -11.15 -4.85 5.75
CA ALA A 559 -10.92 -5.39 4.41
C ALA A 559 -11.54 -6.79 4.18
N TRP A 560 -12.01 -7.45 5.25
CA TRP A 560 -12.62 -8.77 5.20
C TRP A 560 -14.14 -8.64 5.32
N MET A 561 -14.84 -9.02 4.26
CA MET A 561 -16.29 -8.81 4.12
C MET A 561 -17.12 -9.34 5.30
N GLU A 562 -16.71 -10.48 5.85
CA GLU A 562 -17.36 -11.12 7.00
C GLU A 562 -17.09 -10.43 8.35
N HIS A 563 -16.07 -9.56 8.41
CA HIS A 563 -15.69 -8.82 9.62
C HIS A 563 -16.05 -7.34 9.56
N TYR A 564 -16.36 -6.82 8.36
CA TYR A 564 -16.69 -5.41 8.19
C TYR A 564 -17.91 -5.00 9.02
N ASN A 565 -17.69 -4.13 10.00
CA ASN A 565 -18.72 -3.67 10.93
C ASN A 565 -19.20 -2.25 10.60
N GLN A 566 -20.10 -2.15 9.61
CA GLN A 566 -20.66 -0.88 9.18
C GLN A 566 -21.31 -0.08 10.32
N ASN A 567 -22.00 -0.76 11.25
CA ASN A 567 -22.67 -0.08 12.35
C ASN A 567 -21.70 0.60 13.31
N ALA A 568 -20.54 -0.03 13.58
CA ALA A 568 -19.51 0.57 14.41
C ALA A 568 -18.95 1.85 13.79
N TRP A 569 -18.70 1.85 12.49
CA TRP A 569 -18.24 3.03 11.75
C TRP A 569 -19.29 4.14 11.73
N GLN A 570 -20.57 3.80 11.43
CA GLN A 570 -21.63 4.77 11.41
C GLN A 570 -21.85 5.42 12.79
N GLN A 571 -21.91 4.61 13.84
CA GLN A 571 -22.02 5.13 15.21
C GLN A 571 -20.85 6.02 15.59
N ALA A 572 -19.63 5.66 15.22
CA ALA A 572 -18.45 6.47 15.51
C ALA A 572 -18.48 7.83 14.80
N LEU A 573 -18.93 7.85 13.54
CA LEU A 573 -19.12 9.09 12.77
C LEU A 573 -20.20 9.99 13.39
N ASP A 574 -21.34 9.41 13.75
CA ASP A 574 -22.46 10.14 14.36
C ASP A 574 -22.06 10.75 15.71
N GLU A 575 -21.36 10.00 16.57
CA GLU A 575 -20.85 10.48 17.87
C GLU A 575 -19.85 11.65 17.73
N GLN A 576 -19.07 11.66 16.63
CA GLN A 576 -18.11 12.75 16.35
C GLN A 576 -18.71 13.88 15.49
N GLY A 577 -19.95 13.75 15.04
CA GLY A 577 -20.62 14.75 14.20
C GLY A 577 -19.96 14.93 12.84
N LEU A 578 -19.35 13.88 12.28
CA LEU A 578 -18.67 13.91 10.98
C LEU A 578 -19.47 13.15 9.90
N ASP A 579 -19.58 13.77 8.73
CA ASP A 579 -20.21 13.16 7.55
C ASP A 579 -19.14 12.53 6.64
N PRO A 580 -19.15 11.19 6.44
CA PRO A 580 -18.21 10.53 5.53
C PRO A 580 -18.34 11.04 4.08
N ASN A 581 -19.52 11.51 3.67
CA ASN A 581 -19.75 12.07 2.34
C ASN A 581 -19.01 13.40 2.14
N TRP A 582 -18.85 14.20 3.20
CA TRP A 582 -18.06 15.42 3.13
C TRP A 582 -16.62 15.15 2.70
N TYR A 583 -16.02 14.04 3.17
CA TYR A 583 -14.68 13.62 2.77
C TYR A 583 -14.66 12.96 1.39
N ALA A 584 -15.59 12.03 1.14
CA ALA A 584 -15.59 11.17 -0.03
C ALA A 584 -16.22 11.80 -1.27
N ARG A 585 -17.39 12.47 -1.12
CA ARG A 585 -18.26 12.89 -2.23
C ARG A 585 -18.29 14.40 -2.48
N ARG A 586 -17.81 15.22 -1.54
CA ARG A 586 -17.77 16.66 -1.78
C ARG A 586 -16.86 16.99 -2.97
N PRO A 587 -17.34 17.80 -3.95
CA PRO A 587 -16.48 18.41 -4.96
C PRO A 587 -15.39 19.26 -4.32
N ARG A 588 -14.14 19.09 -4.72
CA ARG A 588 -13.01 19.83 -4.18
C ARG A 588 -12.64 20.99 -5.09
N LEU A 589 -12.33 22.14 -4.52
CA LEU A 589 -11.86 23.29 -5.29
C LEU A 589 -10.43 23.02 -5.82
N LEU A 590 -10.11 23.61 -6.98
CA LEU A 590 -8.82 23.36 -7.63
C LEU A 590 -7.63 23.93 -6.86
N ASP A 591 -7.87 24.97 -6.06
CA ASP A 591 -6.90 25.66 -5.19
C ASP A 591 -6.98 25.22 -3.72
N GLU A 592 -7.89 24.29 -3.37
CA GLU A 592 -8.05 23.77 -2.02
C GLU A 592 -6.75 23.14 -1.50
N VAL A 593 -6.44 23.40 -0.23
CA VAL A 593 -5.36 22.71 0.48
C VAL A 593 -5.87 21.36 0.95
N PHE A 594 -5.18 20.31 0.52
CA PHE A 594 -5.54 18.93 0.88
C PHE A 594 -4.79 18.44 2.13
N PRO A 595 -5.34 17.48 2.86
CA PRO A 595 -4.69 16.89 4.04
C PRO A 595 -3.27 16.36 3.77
N TRP A 596 -2.96 16.00 2.54
CA TRP A 596 -1.67 15.45 2.11
C TRP A 596 -0.75 16.47 1.40
N ASP A 597 -1.09 17.74 1.29
CA ASP A 597 -0.30 18.73 0.52
C ASP A 597 1.07 19.06 1.16
N HIS A 598 1.22 18.79 2.46
CA HIS A 598 2.50 18.90 3.16
C HIS A 598 3.44 17.70 2.90
N ILE A 599 2.98 16.66 2.23
CA ILE A 599 3.79 15.53 1.76
C ILE A 599 4.20 15.77 0.30
N ASP A 600 5.51 15.84 0.04
CA ASP A 600 6.05 16.07 -1.30
C ASP A 600 6.50 14.76 -1.95
N ILE A 601 5.71 14.27 -2.87
CA ILE A 601 6.00 13.04 -3.64
C ILE A 601 6.96 13.27 -4.83
N GLY A 602 7.45 14.49 -5.02
CA GLY A 602 8.27 14.88 -6.18
C GLY A 602 7.47 15.12 -7.47
N VAL A 603 6.20 14.68 -7.53
CA VAL A 603 5.27 15.06 -8.61
C VAL A 603 4.52 16.30 -8.18
N THR A 604 4.58 17.36 -8.99
CA THR A 604 4.00 18.65 -8.62
C THR A 604 2.47 18.66 -8.69
N LYS A 605 1.79 19.35 -7.75
CA LYS A 605 0.33 19.55 -7.79
C LYS A 605 -0.12 20.21 -9.10
N LYS A 606 0.70 21.11 -9.68
CA LYS A 606 0.46 21.73 -10.99
C LYS A 606 0.41 20.70 -12.12
N PHE A 607 1.29 19.71 -12.12
CA PHE A 607 1.26 18.63 -13.13
C PHE A 607 0.00 17.78 -12.97
N LEU A 608 -0.36 17.42 -11.74
CA LEU A 608 -1.57 16.64 -11.45
C LEU A 608 -2.82 17.39 -11.90
N LEU A 609 -2.91 18.69 -11.59
CA LEU A 609 -4.02 19.56 -11.98
C LEU A 609 -4.15 19.64 -13.51
N GLN A 610 -3.04 19.88 -14.22
CA GLN A 610 -3.08 19.95 -15.68
C GLN A 610 -3.55 18.63 -16.27
N ASP A 611 -3.13 17.49 -15.73
CA ASP A 611 -3.54 16.17 -16.21
C ASP A 611 -5.00 15.88 -15.90
N PHE A 612 -5.49 16.35 -14.74
CA PHE A 612 -6.91 16.35 -14.40
C PHE A 612 -7.74 17.12 -15.44
N LEU A 613 -7.35 18.37 -15.75
CA LEU A 613 -8.04 19.18 -16.76
C LEU A 613 -8.02 18.54 -18.16
N TRP A 614 -6.92 17.88 -18.51
CA TRP A 614 -6.82 17.14 -19.79
C TRP A 614 -7.75 15.93 -19.86
N SER A 615 -8.16 15.37 -18.71
CA SER A 615 -9.10 14.25 -18.70
C SER A 615 -10.48 14.62 -19.26
N ALA A 616 -10.96 15.83 -18.98
CA ALA A 616 -12.23 16.33 -19.50
C ALA A 616 -12.28 16.39 -21.04
N ASP A 617 -11.13 16.70 -21.66
CA ASP A 617 -11.00 16.74 -23.12
C ASP A 617 -10.64 15.37 -23.73
N GLY A 618 -10.51 14.31 -22.94
CA GLY A 618 -10.01 13.01 -23.39
C GLY A 618 -8.58 13.02 -23.95
N LYS A 619 -7.78 14.06 -23.62
CA LYS A 619 -6.38 14.15 -24.03
C LYS A 619 -5.55 13.11 -23.25
N THR A 620 -4.67 12.40 -23.96
CA THR A 620 -3.82 11.36 -23.37
C THR A 620 -2.36 11.80 -23.33
N ARG A 621 -1.60 11.20 -22.40
CA ARG A 621 -0.14 11.25 -22.38
C ARG A 621 0.40 9.90 -22.85
N VAL A 622 1.44 9.94 -23.64
CA VAL A 622 2.23 8.76 -24.03
C VAL A 622 3.12 8.32 -22.85
N ASP A 623 3.81 7.20 -23.01
CA ASP A 623 4.82 6.72 -22.06
C ASP A 623 5.86 7.83 -21.78
N CYS A 624 6.19 8.07 -20.51
CA CYS A 624 7.12 9.15 -20.15
C CYS A 624 8.57 8.88 -20.60
N ARG A 625 8.89 7.69 -21.09
CA ARG A 625 10.15 7.38 -21.77
C ARG A 625 10.18 7.92 -23.20
N GLU A 626 9.03 8.07 -23.84
CA GLU A 626 8.92 8.65 -25.19
C GLU A 626 8.93 10.17 -25.15
N GLN A 627 8.26 10.77 -24.16
CA GLN A 627 8.15 12.22 -24.00
C GLN A 627 8.10 12.62 -22.52
N CYS A 628 8.97 13.58 -22.13
CA CYS A 628 8.93 14.17 -20.81
C CYS A 628 7.80 15.20 -20.70
N PHE A 629 6.92 15.04 -19.70
CA PHE A 629 5.81 15.96 -19.38
C PHE A 629 6.10 16.86 -18.19
N ALA A 630 7.37 16.98 -17.76
CA ALA A 630 7.82 17.84 -16.68
C ALA A 630 7.03 17.64 -15.37
N CYS A 631 6.86 16.40 -14.93
CA CYS A 631 6.09 16.05 -13.72
C CYS A 631 6.70 16.58 -12.41
N GLY A 632 7.99 16.91 -12.37
CA GLY A 632 8.70 17.42 -11.18
C GLY A 632 9.82 16.51 -10.68
N ILE A 633 9.78 15.22 -10.99
CA ILE A 633 10.75 14.22 -10.49
C ILE A 633 12.20 14.57 -10.84
N LEU A 634 12.45 14.96 -12.10
CA LEU A 634 13.81 15.22 -12.57
C LEU A 634 14.50 16.37 -11.82
N PRO A 635 13.89 17.58 -11.68
CA PRO A 635 14.51 18.65 -10.90
C PRO A 635 14.60 18.31 -9.41
N LYS A 636 13.60 17.63 -8.83
CA LYS A 636 13.57 17.30 -7.40
C LYS A 636 14.69 16.36 -6.98
N PHE A 637 14.97 15.31 -7.76
CA PHE A 637 15.95 14.28 -7.44
C PHE A 637 17.19 14.30 -8.35
N LYS A 638 17.49 15.46 -8.95
CA LYS A 638 18.60 15.60 -9.92
C LYS A 638 19.94 15.17 -9.36
N GLN A 639 20.29 15.62 -8.17
CA GLN A 639 21.61 15.31 -7.56
C GLN A 639 21.74 13.83 -7.25
N MET A 640 20.68 13.22 -6.72
CA MET A 640 20.65 11.79 -6.39
C MET A 640 20.79 10.94 -7.66
N ARG A 641 20.13 11.33 -8.76
CA ARG A 641 20.26 10.66 -10.05
C ARG A 641 21.69 10.69 -10.59
N MET A 642 22.30 11.88 -10.60
CA MET A 642 23.64 12.10 -11.15
C MET A 642 24.76 11.58 -10.24
N GLY A 643 24.47 11.26 -8.98
CA GLY A 643 25.41 10.66 -8.04
C GLY A 643 25.66 9.17 -8.28
N THR A 644 24.98 8.54 -9.23
CA THR A 644 25.14 7.13 -9.62
C THR A 644 25.69 7.03 -11.04
N GLU A 645 26.55 6.04 -11.30
CA GLU A 645 27.03 5.74 -12.65
C GLU A 645 26.71 4.30 -13.03
N PRO A 646 25.97 4.06 -14.13
CA PRO A 646 25.25 5.06 -14.93
C PRO A 646 24.16 5.78 -14.14
N ASP A 647 23.61 6.87 -14.70
CA ASP A 647 22.47 7.58 -14.08
C ASP A 647 21.40 6.58 -13.60
N ALA A 648 20.89 6.79 -12.37
CA ALA A 648 20.00 5.85 -11.70
C ALA A 648 18.69 5.56 -12.46
N TRP A 649 18.26 6.49 -13.27
CA TRP A 649 17.10 6.34 -14.18
C TRP A 649 17.20 7.27 -15.36
N GLU A 650 16.49 6.95 -16.43
CA GLU A 650 16.44 7.75 -17.63
C GLU A 650 15.14 8.59 -17.67
N CYS A 651 15.29 9.86 -18.03
CA CYS A 651 14.20 10.74 -18.44
C CYS A 651 14.56 11.36 -19.79
N PRO A 652 13.64 11.40 -20.77
CA PRO A 652 13.87 12.10 -22.01
C PRO A 652 14.17 13.58 -21.78
N GLU A 653 14.92 14.22 -22.69
CA GLU A 653 15.10 15.66 -22.64
C GLU A 653 13.74 16.39 -22.64
N VAL A 654 13.63 17.40 -21.78
CA VAL A 654 12.44 18.27 -21.76
C VAL A 654 12.49 19.13 -23.01
N LYS A 655 11.76 18.77 -24.06
CA LYS A 655 11.56 19.65 -25.20
C LYS A 655 10.80 20.87 -24.71
N PRO A 656 11.29 22.11 -25.00
CA PRO A 656 10.53 23.31 -24.65
C PRO A 656 9.12 23.20 -25.22
N TYR A 657 8.11 23.32 -24.37
CA TYR A 657 6.72 23.38 -24.82
C TYR A 657 6.58 24.60 -25.72
N ASP A 658 6.18 24.42 -26.97
CA ASP A 658 5.92 25.51 -27.87
C ASP A 658 4.73 26.33 -27.36
N ARG A 659 5.00 27.44 -26.67
CA ARG A 659 4.02 28.33 -26.04
C ARG A 659 3.09 29.03 -27.05
N ARG A 660 3.23 28.80 -28.33
CA ARG A 660 2.49 29.51 -29.38
C ARG A 660 1.05 29.06 -29.58
N GLY A 661 0.50 28.16 -28.79
CA GLY A 661 -0.84 27.61 -29.00
C GLY A 661 -1.81 27.55 -27.83
N SER A 662 -1.42 27.87 -26.61
CA SER A 662 -2.35 27.82 -25.48
C SER A 662 -2.49 29.19 -24.81
N LYS A 663 -3.65 29.83 -24.97
CA LYS A 663 -4.09 30.88 -24.04
C LYS A 663 -4.05 30.30 -22.62
N PRO A 664 -3.60 31.07 -21.61
CA PRO A 664 -3.76 30.63 -20.22
C PRO A 664 -5.25 30.44 -19.98
N VAL A 665 -5.65 29.20 -19.62
CA VAL A 665 -7.02 28.92 -19.21
C VAL A 665 -7.24 29.66 -17.91
N SER A 666 -8.16 30.63 -17.92
CA SER A 666 -8.63 31.32 -16.72
C SER A 666 -9.36 30.32 -15.84
N VAL A 667 -9.27 30.48 -14.51
CA VAL A 667 -10.00 29.66 -13.54
C VAL A 667 -11.53 29.69 -13.81
N ASN A 668 -12.02 30.76 -14.47
CA ASN A 668 -13.42 30.95 -14.83
C ASN A 668 -13.85 30.16 -16.09
N ASP A 669 -12.93 29.59 -16.85
CA ASP A 669 -13.23 28.79 -18.05
C ASP A 669 -13.37 27.30 -17.76
N VAL A 670 -13.25 26.89 -16.50
CA VAL A 670 -13.47 25.50 -16.05
C VAL A 670 -14.97 25.32 -15.84
N ILE A 671 -15.61 24.68 -16.82
CA ILE A 671 -17.01 24.23 -16.67
C ILE A 671 -16.99 23.25 -15.48
N PRO A 672 -17.73 23.52 -14.38
CA PRO A 672 -17.89 22.55 -13.33
C PRO A 672 -18.48 21.28 -14.00
N LEU A 673 -17.94 20.12 -13.66
CA LEU A 673 -18.56 18.84 -14.01
C LEU A 673 -20.01 18.95 -13.54
N GLN A 674 -20.93 19.14 -14.48
CA GLN A 674 -22.34 19.25 -14.16
C GLN A 674 -22.75 17.91 -13.52
N VAL A 675 -22.98 17.97 -12.22
CA VAL A 675 -23.91 17.05 -11.59
C VAL A 675 -25.22 17.26 -12.31
N VAL A 676 -25.64 16.32 -13.14
CA VAL A 676 -26.96 16.34 -13.76
C VAL A 676 -27.94 16.13 -12.60
N SER A 677 -28.37 17.22 -11.99
CA SER A 677 -29.57 17.20 -11.17
C SER A 677 -30.72 16.89 -12.12
N GLN A 678 -31.31 15.71 -11.99
CA GLN A 678 -32.62 15.45 -12.56
C GLN A 678 -33.59 16.43 -11.91
N SER A 679 -33.97 17.46 -12.64
CA SER A 679 -35.21 18.20 -12.45
C SER A 679 -36.02 18.01 -13.72
N ASP A 680 -37.15 17.34 -13.52
CA ASP A 680 -38.37 17.07 -14.25
C ASP A 680 -38.55 15.66 -14.78
#